data_11ab48d68767b1663d8d52727f0fc24a
#
_entry.id   11ab48d68767b1663d8d52727f0fc24a
#
_cell.length_a   1.000
_cell.length_b   1.000
_cell.length_c   1.000
_cell.angle_alpha   90.00
_cell.angle_beta   90.00
_cell.angle_gamma   90.00
#
_symmetry.space_group_name_H-M   'P 1'
#
loop_
_entity.id
_entity.type
_entity.pdbx_description
1 polymer ?
#
loop_
_entity_poly.entity_id
_entity_poly.type
_entity_poly.pdbx_seq_one_letter_code
_entity_poly.pdbx_strand_id
1 'polypeptide(L)'
;MEEHSFDSSTQYTIFTESDRMTLNTRETDGGNNNVIVVGSSGTGKTHNFLKPNILQCNTNMVISDAKGTLFKECGHVLERNGYTIKILNLQDLSRSMRYNPFHYIENENDIEYLALCMASSMSNGKERSAGSGDTYWLEMATILLKALIGAVFYEFSFAERNIDTMLKLFEMAGVEQYNEESDLTRWFHEIEQKSKISYHVRNYNMFESQAGADRTQASCLGVVGSILAQWQLSSVRNLTLYDELELYHFDERKTALFVIYDDTDPSKNFLSNILYSQFFKLMIRKAESSDVGRLRIPIRFYLDDFANTTIPGFVDMIATIRSREISACIIVQSESQLQAKYGIDSDTIIENCAAYVFTGTSGVKTAKAVAERFDLTLQEVLHLPSDSFLAYMDRSIRKNKKFRPETHPNYLPGYYDYTKAIDRERKKHAGLEKMFAKQIAEYQDMLSISHGIREENKQAVEKDNPIVSSANAHISQTPVYTLKEHFFRNAEEQTFYSLLLTEIRTWTEVSLGVHVPLKEIFTAVRESNDEEVAKRISKFSFEKAENNISGKQDGGRLQDDLAGINCDFVLRDINTFRVIIAIDVQDEKNTTEPEQRQQEARKESLFRENHLDYIRVKPRDFDDEWWDIAVVNAIKRSKA
;
A
#
# COMPACT_ATOMS: atom_id res chain seq x y z
N MET A 1 4.96 12.55 41.94
CA MET A 1 4.98 11.69 40.73
C MET A 1 4.19 10.43 41.13
N GLU A 2 2.92 10.35 40.74
CA GLU A 2 2.17 9.12 40.92
C GLU A 2 2.79 8.07 40.01
N GLU A 3 3.29 6.98 40.60
CA GLU A 3 3.78 5.83 39.85
C GLU A 3 2.61 5.26 39.06
N HIS A 4 2.67 5.39 37.73
CA HIS A 4 1.75 4.69 36.81
C HIS A 4 2.11 3.19 36.79
N SER A 5 1.96 2.52 37.94
CA SER A 5 2.24 1.09 38.06
C SER A 5 1.07 0.29 37.49
N PHE A 6 1.39 -0.73 36.71
CA PHE A 6 0.43 -1.75 36.32
C PHE A 6 0.18 -2.69 37.49
N ASP A 7 -1.04 -3.25 37.58
CA ASP A 7 -1.39 -4.25 38.59
C ASP A 7 -0.47 -5.48 38.44
N SER A 8 0.26 -5.81 39.51
CA SER A 8 1.16 -6.97 39.54
C SER A 8 0.44 -8.29 39.27
N SER A 9 -0.85 -8.37 39.60
CA SER A 9 -1.67 -9.57 39.40
C SER A 9 -2.00 -9.84 37.90
N THR A 10 -1.77 -8.87 37.02
CA THR A 10 -2.05 -8.97 35.57
C THR A 10 -0.79 -9.07 34.72
N GLN A 11 0.41 -9.14 35.33
CA GLN A 11 1.70 -9.13 34.61
C GLN A 11 2.04 -10.47 33.92
N TYR A 12 1.13 -10.92 33.06
CA TYR A 12 1.31 -12.14 32.26
C TYR A 12 0.57 -12.05 30.91
N THR A 13 1.04 -12.85 29.96
CA THR A 13 0.33 -13.10 28.69
C THR A 13 -0.61 -14.30 28.86
N ILE A 14 -1.85 -14.16 28.42
CA ILE A 14 -2.85 -15.24 28.38
C ILE A 14 -2.66 -16.05 27.08
N PHE A 15 -2.47 -17.37 27.20
CA PHE A 15 -2.39 -18.29 26.08
C PHE A 15 -3.66 -19.11 25.90
N THR A 16 -4.15 -19.67 27.01
CA THR A 16 -5.35 -20.52 27.05
C THR A 16 -6.14 -20.21 28.35
N GLU A 17 -7.19 -20.98 28.64
CA GLU A 17 -7.91 -20.84 29.92
C GLU A 17 -7.00 -21.02 31.15
N SER A 18 -5.98 -21.88 31.03
CA SER A 18 -5.08 -22.25 32.15
C SER A 18 -3.64 -21.81 31.99
N ASP A 19 -3.18 -21.54 30.74
CA ASP A 19 -1.78 -21.25 30.51
C ASP A 19 -1.52 -19.74 30.48
N ARG A 20 -0.47 -19.37 31.22
CA ARG A 20 0.01 -17.98 31.36
C ARG A 20 1.52 -17.96 31.25
N MET A 21 2.08 -16.91 30.70
CA MET A 21 3.52 -16.62 30.70
C MET A 21 3.75 -15.26 31.29
N THR A 22 4.64 -15.17 32.29
CA THR A 22 4.98 -13.89 32.94
C THR A 22 5.56 -12.89 31.94
N LEU A 23 5.25 -11.61 32.13
CA LEU A 23 5.90 -10.53 31.37
C LEU A 23 7.30 -10.19 31.91
N ASN A 24 7.69 -10.70 33.07
CA ASN A 24 9.02 -10.51 33.60
C ASN A 24 10.02 -11.39 32.82
N THR A 25 10.77 -10.78 31.92
CA THR A 25 11.74 -11.48 31.05
C THR A 25 12.85 -12.20 31.80
N ARG A 26 13.05 -11.89 33.09
CA ARG A 26 14.04 -12.58 33.96
C ARG A 26 13.52 -13.91 34.49
N GLU A 27 12.22 -14.10 34.48
CA GLU A 27 11.52 -15.29 34.99
C GLU A 27 11.04 -16.21 33.85
N THR A 28 11.17 -15.79 32.58
CA THR A 28 10.79 -16.61 31.43
C THR A 28 11.95 -17.50 30.98
N ASP A 29 11.71 -18.79 30.80
CA ASP A 29 12.71 -19.76 30.27
C ASP A 29 13.15 -19.43 28.84
N GLY A 30 12.25 -18.87 28.02
CA GLY A 30 12.55 -18.37 26.67
C GLY A 30 13.30 -17.06 26.63
N GLY A 31 13.38 -16.36 27.77
CA GLY A 31 14.17 -15.15 27.96
C GLY A 31 13.66 -13.91 27.23
N ASN A 32 12.50 -13.95 26.56
CA ASN A 32 11.83 -12.81 25.95
C ASN A 32 10.30 -12.96 25.99
N ASN A 33 9.57 -11.91 25.59
CA ASN A 33 8.11 -11.88 25.55
C ASN A 33 7.53 -11.84 24.14
N ASN A 34 8.37 -12.11 23.10
CA ASN A 34 7.88 -12.20 21.74
C ASN A 34 7.08 -13.48 21.56
N VAL A 35 5.97 -13.38 20.85
CA VAL A 35 5.04 -14.49 20.61
C VAL A 35 4.69 -14.54 19.13
N ILE A 36 4.71 -15.73 18.56
CA ILE A 36 4.12 -15.96 17.24
C ILE A 36 2.82 -16.77 17.35
N VAL A 37 1.77 -16.32 16.67
CA VAL A 37 0.45 -16.96 16.63
C VAL A 37 0.13 -17.34 15.20
N VAL A 38 -0.04 -18.63 14.96
CA VAL A 38 -0.28 -19.20 13.62
C VAL A 38 -1.63 -19.91 13.57
N GLY A 39 -2.41 -19.63 12.53
CA GLY A 39 -3.65 -20.36 12.27
C GLY A 39 -4.52 -19.72 11.21
N SER A 40 -5.33 -20.52 10.55
CA SER A 40 -6.22 -20.08 9.47
C SER A 40 -7.23 -19.02 9.93
N SER A 41 -7.88 -18.36 8.98
CA SER A 41 -8.95 -17.40 9.30
C SER A 41 -10.08 -18.10 10.10
N GLY A 42 -10.66 -17.38 11.07
CA GLY A 42 -11.75 -17.92 11.91
C GLY A 42 -11.33 -18.87 13.03
N THR A 43 -10.03 -19.18 13.19
CA THR A 43 -9.57 -20.09 14.25
C THR A 43 -9.43 -19.47 15.65
N GLY A 44 -9.79 -18.21 15.80
CA GLY A 44 -9.83 -17.52 17.11
C GLY A 44 -8.58 -16.74 17.47
N LYS A 45 -7.64 -16.49 16.53
CA LYS A 45 -6.43 -15.67 16.77
C LYS A 45 -6.77 -14.33 17.42
N THR A 46 -7.62 -13.56 16.76
CA THR A 46 -8.01 -12.22 17.24
C THR A 46 -8.93 -12.30 18.45
N HIS A 47 -9.98 -13.12 18.41
CA HIS A 47 -10.98 -13.18 19.46
C HIS A 47 -10.48 -13.85 20.74
N ASN A 48 -9.85 -15.04 20.64
CA ASN A 48 -9.52 -15.86 21.81
C ASN A 48 -8.08 -15.67 22.33
N PHE A 49 -7.19 -15.04 21.52
CA PHE A 49 -5.83 -14.75 21.94
C PHE A 49 -5.56 -13.25 22.07
N LEU A 50 -5.75 -12.48 20.99
CA LEU A 50 -5.38 -11.07 20.98
C LEU A 50 -6.26 -10.23 21.91
N LYS A 51 -7.59 -10.35 21.81
CA LYS A 51 -8.53 -9.58 22.62
C LYS A 51 -8.35 -9.80 24.14
N PRO A 52 -8.21 -11.02 24.68
CA PRO A 52 -7.94 -11.21 26.11
C PRO A 52 -6.66 -10.49 26.58
N ASN A 53 -5.60 -10.50 25.75
CA ASN A 53 -4.33 -9.88 26.09
C ASN A 53 -4.40 -8.34 26.03
N ILE A 54 -5.23 -7.75 25.18
CA ILE A 54 -5.54 -6.32 25.23
C ILE A 54 -6.30 -5.97 26.51
N LEU A 55 -7.28 -6.80 26.92
CA LEU A 55 -8.07 -6.60 28.14
C LEU A 55 -7.25 -6.73 29.43
N GLN A 56 -6.05 -7.33 29.38
CA GLN A 56 -5.13 -7.37 30.53
C GLN A 56 -4.68 -5.97 30.96
N CYS A 57 -4.64 -5.00 30.09
CA CYS A 57 -4.25 -3.62 30.40
C CYS A 57 -2.90 -3.51 31.14
N ASN A 58 -1.93 -4.34 30.79
CA ASN A 58 -0.69 -4.55 31.53
C ASN A 58 0.60 -4.02 30.86
N THR A 59 0.50 -3.45 29.69
CA THR A 59 1.60 -2.82 28.94
C THR A 59 1.05 -1.65 28.15
N ASN A 60 1.91 -0.76 27.65
CA ASN A 60 1.53 0.08 26.54
C ASN A 60 1.41 -0.76 25.26
N MET A 61 0.50 -0.40 24.36
CA MET A 61 0.10 -1.28 23.26
C MET A 61 0.09 -0.55 21.94
N VAL A 62 0.63 -1.21 20.91
CA VAL A 62 0.44 -0.85 19.51
C VAL A 62 -0.33 -1.99 18.86
N ILE A 63 -1.53 -1.74 18.41
CA ILE A 63 -2.49 -2.76 18.00
C ILE A 63 -2.83 -2.59 16.52
N SER A 64 -2.43 -3.56 15.72
CA SER A 64 -2.87 -3.70 14.33
C SER A 64 -4.29 -4.24 14.32
N ASP A 65 -5.23 -3.52 13.68
CA ASP A 65 -6.67 -3.85 13.69
C ASP A 65 -7.24 -3.77 12.27
N ALA A 66 -7.35 -4.92 11.61
CA ALA A 66 -7.76 -5.02 10.20
C ALA A 66 -9.17 -4.48 9.88
N LYS A 67 -10.03 -4.30 10.87
CA LYS A 67 -11.44 -3.90 10.66
C LYS A 67 -11.93 -2.82 11.63
N GLY A 68 -11.07 -2.35 12.51
CA GLY A 68 -11.44 -1.46 13.59
C GLY A 68 -12.35 -2.13 14.64
N THR A 69 -12.43 -3.47 14.65
CA THR A 69 -13.26 -4.23 15.61
C THR A 69 -12.66 -4.25 16.99
N LEU A 70 -11.35 -4.49 17.10
CA LEU A 70 -10.64 -4.49 18.39
C LEU A 70 -10.73 -3.12 19.06
N PHE A 71 -10.56 -2.07 18.27
CA PHE A 71 -10.72 -0.71 18.75
C PHE A 71 -12.13 -0.46 19.31
N LYS A 72 -13.17 -0.82 18.55
CA LYS A 72 -14.57 -0.65 19.00
C LYS A 72 -14.87 -1.45 20.25
N GLU A 73 -14.36 -2.67 20.35
CA GLU A 73 -14.68 -3.59 21.45
C GLU A 73 -13.82 -3.42 22.70
N CYS A 74 -12.58 -2.89 22.57
CA CYS A 74 -11.65 -2.78 23.70
C CYS A 74 -11.36 -1.34 24.12
N GLY A 75 -11.60 -0.34 23.27
CA GLY A 75 -11.22 1.05 23.54
C GLY A 75 -11.80 1.60 24.84
N HIS A 76 -13.08 1.30 25.16
CA HIS A 76 -13.72 1.75 26.39
C HIS A 76 -13.14 1.09 27.64
N VAL A 77 -12.65 -0.15 27.54
CA VAL A 77 -11.97 -0.83 28.63
C VAL A 77 -10.62 -0.18 28.91
N LEU A 78 -9.86 0.09 27.87
CA LEU A 78 -8.56 0.75 27.96
C LEU A 78 -8.70 2.16 28.56
N GLU A 79 -9.66 2.97 28.05
CA GLU A 79 -9.90 4.31 28.57
C GLU A 79 -10.26 4.28 30.05
N ARG A 80 -11.12 3.33 30.47
CA ARG A 80 -11.49 3.12 31.88
C ARG A 80 -10.29 2.74 32.78
N ASN A 81 -9.30 2.04 32.21
CA ASN A 81 -8.06 1.66 32.89
C ASN A 81 -6.95 2.74 32.76
N GLY A 82 -7.32 3.96 32.36
CA GLY A 82 -6.43 5.13 32.36
C GLY A 82 -5.53 5.24 31.13
N TYR A 83 -5.83 4.51 30.04
CA TYR A 83 -5.08 4.64 28.78
C TYR A 83 -5.48 5.88 27.99
N THR A 84 -4.50 6.57 27.48
CA THR A 84 -4.69 7.51 26.37
C THR A 84 -4.83 6.70 25.07
N ILE A 85 -5.93 6.90 24.36
CA ILE A 85 -6.18 6.21 23.11
C ILE A 85 -5.67 7.06 21.93
N LYS A 86 -4.80 6.50 21.13
CA LYS A 86 -4.32 7.07 19.87
C LYS A 86 -4.82 6.21 18.69
N ILE A 87 -5.07 6.84 17.53
CA ILE A 87 -5.71 6.18 16.40
C ILE A 87 -5.07 6.65 15.11
N LEU A 88 -4.50 5.71 14.34
CA LEU A 88 -4.22 5.88 12.92
C LEU A 88 -5.23 5.04 12.13
N ASN A 89 -6.22 5.69 11.51
CA ASN A 89 -7.28 5.01 10.78
C ASN A 89 -7.05 5.13 9.27
N LEU A 90 -6.51 4.07 8.67
CA LEU A 90 -6.21 4.01 7.24
C LEU A 90 -7.42 3.61 6.37
N GLN A 91 -8.51 3.10 6.98
CA GLN A 91 -9.78 2.88 6.29
C GLN A 91 -10.48 4.20 5.97
N ASP A 92 -10.46 5.12 6.94
CA ASP A 92 -11.07 6.44 6.82
C ASP A 92 -10.14 7.50 7.42
N LEU A 93 -9.31 8.11 6.56
CA LEU A 93 -8.33 9.11 6.99
C LEU A 93 -8.97 10.37 7.59
N SER A 94 -10.25 10.65 7.29
CA SER A 94 -10.98 11.75 7.91
C SER A 94 -11.25 11.54 9.39
N ARG A 95 -11.26 10.28 9.81
CA ARG A 95 -11.45 9.78 11.17
C ARG A 95 -10.17 9.25 11.80
N SER A 96 -9.04 9.80 11.39
CA SER A 96 -7.72 9.49 11.90
C SER A 96 -7.14 10.67 12.68
N MET A 97 -6.30 10.39 13.66
CA MET A 97 -5.33 11.36 14.15
C MET A 97 -4.23 11.53 13.11
N ARG A 98 -3.64 12.72 13.03
CA ARG A 98 -2.58 13.03 12.09
C ARG A 98 -1.26 12.40 12.49
N TYR A 99 -0.52 11.96 11.50
CA TYR A 99 0.80 11.36 11.65
C TYR A 99 1.76 12.01 10.66
N ASN A 100 2.73 12.74 11.17
CA ASN A 100 3.77 13.38 10.37
C ASN A 100 5.11 12.64 10.54
N PRO A 101 5.60 11.89 9.53
CA PRO A 101 6.88 11.19 9.62
C PRO A 101 8.08 12.11 9.91
N PHE A 102 8.03 13.38 9.46
CA PHE A 102 9.11 14.34 9.70
C PHE A 102 9.22 14.75 11.18
N HIS A 103 8.15 14.62 11.95
CA HIS A 103 8.16 14.93 13.39
C HIS A 103 9.13 14.05 14.17
N TYR A 104 9.46 12.87 13.66
CA TYR A 104 10.30 11.85 14.30
C TYR A 104 11.73 11.79 13.75
N ILE A 105 12.15 12.80 12.97
CA ILE A 105 13.52 12.97 12.49
C ILE A 105 14.28 13.84 13.49
N GLU A 106 15.39 13.32 14.01
CA GLU A 106 16.29 14.06 14.91
C GLU A 106 17.67 14.27 14.29
N ASN A 107 18.10 13.38 13.39
CA ASN A 107 19.44 13.38 12.81
C ASN A 107 19.48 12.72 11.42
N GLU A 108 20.65 12.73 10.80
CA GLU A 108 20.88 12.15 9.45
C GLU A 108 20.51 10.68 9.36
N ASN A 109 20.71 9.87 10.41
CA ASN A 109 20.34 8.45 10.40
C ASN A 109 18.81 8.24 10.32
N ASP A 110 18.03 9.19 10.82
CA ASP A 110 16.57 9.15 10.72
C ASP A 110 16.11 9.53 9.31
N ILE A 111 16.82 10.46 8.66
CA ILE A 111 16.62 10.81 7.24
C ILE A 111 16.91 9.59 6.35
N GLU A 112 18.07 8.95 6.56
CA GLU A 112 18.45 7.71 5.87
C GLU A 112 17.36 6.65 5.99
N TYR A 113 16.89 6.44 7.22
CA TYR A 113 15.92 5.41 7.51
C TYR A 113 14.54 5.70 6.93
N LEU A 114 14.07 6.96 6.99
CA LEU A 114 12.80 7.35 6.37
C LEU A 114 12.87 7.20 4.85
N ALA A 115 13.97 7.62 4.21
CA ALA A 115 14.17 7.43 2.78
C ALA A 115 14.15 5.95 2.38
N LEU A 116 14.81 5.07 3.16
CA LEU A 116 14.78 3.64 2.97
C LEU A 116 13.35 3.07 3.10
N CYS A 117 12.60 3.47 4.13
CA CYS A 117 11.22 3.03 4.33
C CYS A 117 10.31 3.46 3.17
N MET A 118 10.47 4.70 2.67
CA MET A 118 9.70 5.18 1.52
C MET A 118 10.05 4.40 0.24
N ALA A 119 11.33 4.15 -0.02
CA ALA A 119 11.77 3.36 -1.17
C ALA A 119 11.31 1.90 -1.09
N SER A 120 11.42 1.27 0.09
CA SER A 120 10.99 -0.13 0.30
C SER A 120 9.48 -0.32 0.18
N SER A 121 8.68 0.73 0.34
CA SER A 121 7.22 0.65 0.19
C SER A 121 6.79 0.26 -1.23
N MET A 122 7.62 0.51 -2.25
CA MET A 122 7.39 0.12 -3.64
C MET A 122 7.68 -1.37 -3.91
N SER A 123 8.66 -1.95 -3.23
CA SER A 123 9.16 -3.30 -3.56
C SER A 123 8.31 -4.45 -3.00
N ASN A 124 7.23 -4.15 -2.23
CA ASN A 124 6.39 -5.16 -1.57
C ASN A 124 7.19 -6.28 -0.84
N GLY A 125 8.39 -5.95 -0.34
CA GLY A 125 9.25 -6.92 0.36
C GLY A 125 10.09 -7.82 -0.56
N LYS A 126 10.14 -7.58 -1.87
CA LYS A 126 10.95 -8.37 -2.81
C LYS A 126 12.38 -7.83 -2.98
N GLU A 127 13.00 -7.41 -1.90
CA GLU A 127 14.35 -6.80 -1.92
C GLU A 127 15.47 -7.70 -2.49
N ARG A 128 15.25 -9.02 -2.64
CA ARG A 128 16.31 -9.97 -3.03
C ARG A 128 16.13 -10.65 -4.40
N SER A 129 15.11 -10.31 -5.18
CA SER A 129 14.88 -10.91 -6.50
C SER A 129 14.88 -9.91 -7.68
N ALA A 130 15.14 -8.63 -7.42
CA ALA A 130 15.30 -7.64 -8.46
C ALA A 130 16.60 -7.91 -9.25
N GLY A 131 16.54 -7.84 -10.57
CA GLY A 131 17.72 -7.89 -11.43
C GLY A 131 18.68 -6.72 -11.11
N SER A 132 19.95 -6.84 -11.48
CA SER A 132 20.98 -5.84 -11.18
C SER A 132 20.64 -4.41 -11.64
N GLY A 133 19.75 -4.25 -12.62
CA GLY A 133 19.27 -2.95 -13.10
C GLY A 133 18.28 -2.28 -12.16
N ASP A 134 17.32 -3.01 -11.62
CA ASP A 134 16.28 -2.45 -10.73
C ASP A 134 16.87 -1.92 -9.42
N THR A 135 17.94 -2.55 -8.94
CA THR A 135 18.64 -2.13 -7.73
C THR A 135 19.25 -0.73 -7.90
N TYR A 136 19.90 -0.45 -9.04
CA TYR A 136 20.51 0.85 -9.34
C TYR A 136 19.48 2.00 -9.30
N TRP A 137 18.32 1.83 -9.94
CA TRP A 137 17.28 2.87 -9.97
C TRP A 137 16.72 3.17 -8.59
N LEU A 138 16.54 2.12 -7.76
CA LEU A 138 16.06 2.27 -6.40
C LEU A 138 17.09 2.95 -5.49
N GLU A 139 18.39 2.63 -5.66
CA GLU A 139 19.48 3.31 -4.96
C GLU A 139 19.53 4.80 -5.31
N MET A 140 19.45 5.14 -6.60
CA MET A 140 19.42 6.53 -7.06
C MET A 140 18.19 7.28 -6.54
N ALA A 141 17.02 6.65 -6.56
CA ALA A 141 15.81 7.22 -5.99
C ALA A 141 15.96 7.45 -4.48
N THR A 142 16.61 6.53 -3.76
CA THR A 142 16.86 6.67 -2.33
C THR A 142 17.81 7.83 -2.03
N ILE A 143 18.84 8.05 -2.85
CA ILE A 143 19.77 9.19 -2.71
C ILE A 143 19.00 10.51 -2.89
N LEU A 144 18.15 10.63 -3.90
CA LEU A 144 17.34 11.84 -4.09
C LEU A 144 16.31 12.03 -2.96
N LEU A 145 15.68 10.96 -2.47
CA LEU A 145 14.80 11.06 -1.29
C LEU A 145 15.55 11.56 -0.05
N LYS A 146 16.79 11.11 0.18
CA LYS A 146 17.64 11.63 1.27
C LYS A 146 17.92 13.12 1.11
N ALA A 147 18.18 13.57 -0.11
CA ALA A 147 18.38 14.99 -0.40
C ALA A 147 17.10 15.79 -0.10
N LEU A 148 15.93 15.35 -0.59
CA LEU A 148 14.67 16.04 -0.38
C LEU A 148 14.24 16.06 1.09
N ILE A 149 14.29 14.91 1.79
CA ILE A 149 13.95 14.82 3.21
C ILE A 149 14.91 15.67 4.03
N GLY A 150 16.21 15.60 3.75
CA GLY A 150 17.22 16.42 4.41
C GLY A 150 17.02 17.91 4.17
N ALA A 151 16.66 18.31 2.95
CA ALA A 151 16.33 19.70 2.61
C ALA A 151 15.16 20.21 3.45
N VAL A 152 14.06 19.44 3.54
CA VAL A 152 12.92 19.80 4.39
C VAL A 152 13.32 19.90 5.86
N PHE A 153 14.17 19.00 6.33
CA PHE A 153 14.60 18.98 7.74
C PHE A 153 15.51 20.15 8.10
N TYR A 154 16.46 20.54 7.24
CA TYR A 154 17.45 21.55 7.56
C TYR A 154 17.07 22.97 7.14
N GLU A 155 16.38 23.14 6.00
CA GLU A 155 16.15 24.46 5.41
C GLU A 155 14.77 25.03 5.76
N PHE A 156 13.84 24.22 6.26
CA PHE A 156 12.50 24.68 6.58
C PHE A 156 12.24 24.74 8.09
N SER A 157 11.34 25.65 8.48
CA SER A 157 10.90 25.78 9.87
C SER A 157 10.22 24.50 10.36
N PHE A 158 10.21 24.25 11.66
CA PHE A 158 9.61 23.05 12.25
C PHE A 158 8.15 22.83 11.78
N ALA A 159 7.39 23.90 11.62
CA ALA A 159 6.00 23.83 11.15
C ALA A 159 5.87 23.39 9.68
N GLU A 160 6.89 23.66 8.86
CA GLU A 160 6.90 23.32 7.45
C GLU A 160 7.53 21.93 7.17
N ARG A 161 8.07 21.28 8.19
CA ARG A 161 8.66 19.93 8.07
C ARG A 161 7.57 18.87 7.93
N ASN A 162 7.10 18.67 6.72
CA ASN A 162 6.06 17.69 6.40
C ASN A 162 6.17 17.21 4.95
N ILE A 163 5.36 16.21 4.63
CA ILE A 163 5.32 15.60 3.29
C ILE A 163 4.91 16.62 2.22
N ASP A 164 3.99 17.55 2.53
CA ASP A 164 3.51 18.55 1.56
C ASP A 164 4.64 19.44 1.07
N THR A 165 5.53 19.88 1.97
CA THR A 165 6.72 20.66 1.63
C THR A 165 7.70 19.85 0.77
N MET A 166 7.91 18.56 1.10
CA MET A 166 8.77 17.68 0.30
C MET A 166 8.22 17.49 -1.12
N LEU A 167 6.91 17.30 -1.27
CA LEU A 167 6.28 17.17 -2.58
C LEU A 167 6.42 18.44 -3.41
N LYS A 168 6.26 19.62 -2.81
CA LYS A 168 6.48 20.92 -3.48
C LYS A 168 7.93 21.09 -3.95
N LEU A 169 8.91 20.66 -3.14
CA LEU A 169 10.31 20.64 -3.57
C LEU A 169 10.51 19.69 -4.77
N PHE A 170 9.92 18.51 -4.72
CA PHE A 170 10.02 17.57 -5.84
C PHE A 170 9.37 18.10 -7.12
N GLU A 171 8.26 18.83 -7.02
CA GLU A 171 7.62 19.48 -8.16
C GLU A 171 8.56 20.47 -8.88
N MET A 172 9.53 21.08 -8.18
CA MET A 172 10.54 21.95 -8.78
C MET A 172 11.57 21.21 -9.65
N ALA A 173 11.58 19.86 -9.62
CA ALA A 173 12.45 19.05 -10.49
C ALA A 173 11.95 19.00 -11.95
N GLY A 174 10.72 19.44 -12.22
CA GLY A 174 10.17 19.55 -13.56
C GLY A 174 10.91 20.58 -14.41
N VAL A 175 11.16 20.28 -15.68
CA VAL A 175 11.72 21.21 -16.66
C VAL A 175 10.70 21.45 -17.78
N GLU A 176 10.54 22.71 -18.21
CA GLU A 176 9.64 23.05 -19.31
C GLU A 176 10.25 22.75 -20.67
N GLN A 177 11.59 22.85 -20.77
CA GLN A 177 12.32 22.60 -22.02
C GLN A 177 13.48 21.64 -21.79
N TYR A 178 13.75 20.83 -22.80
CA TYR A 178 14.88 19.92 -22.81
C TYR A 178 16.22 20.69 -22.71
N ASN A 179 17.13 20.26 -21.85
CA ASN A 179 18.41 20.89 -21.50
C ASN A 179 18.31 22.18 -20.64
N GLU A 180 17.19 22.48 -20.01
CA GLU A 180 17.14 23.51 -18.98
C GLU A 180 17.45 22.93 -17.60
N GLU A 181 18.18 23.71 -16.81
CA GLU A 181 18.41 23.41 -15.40
C GLU A 181 17.12 23.56 -14.62
N SER A 182 16.72 22.52 -13.86
CA SER A 182 15.48 22.56 -13.07
C SER A 182 15.55 23.59 -11.95
N ASP A 183 14.39 24.08 -11.51
CA ASP A 183 14.33 24.97 -10.35
C ASP A 183 14.85 24.31 -9.09
N LEU A 184 14.68 22.99 -8.95
CA LEU A 184 15.25 22.19 -7.85
C LEU A 184 16.79 22.24 -7.88
N THR A 185 17.40 22.02 -9.05
CA THR A 185 18.86 22.06 -9.21
C THR A 185 19.40 23.43 -8.84
N ARG A 186 18.78 24.50 -9.37
CA ARG A 186 19.18 25.89 -9.04
C ARG A 186 19.09 26.17 -7.54
N TRP A 187 18.01 25.71 -6.90
CA TRP A 187 17.79 25.89 -5.47
C TRP A 187 18.87 25.16 -4.64
N PHE A 188 19.25 23.92 -4.99
CA PHE A 188 20.33 23.20 -4.30
C PHE A 188 21.69 23.86 -4.52
N HIS A 189 21.99 24.37 -5.72
CA HIS A 189 23.23 25.10 -5.99
C HIS A 189 23.30 26.42 -5.21
N GLU A 190 22.19 27.12 -4.99
CA GLU A 190 22.16 28.31 -4.13
C GLU A 190 22.45 27.98 -2.66
N ILE A 191 21.95 26.86 -2.15
CA ILE A 191 22.26 26.40 -0.80
C ILE A 191 23.72 25.98 -0.69
N GLU A 192 24.26 25.28 -1.70
CA GLU A 192 25.65 24.86 -1.73
C GLU A 192 26.61 26.04 -1.59
N GLN A 193 26.31 27.18 -2.19
CA GLN A 193 27.13 28.41 -2.03
C GLN A 193 27.17 28.88 -0.57
N LYS A 194 26.13 28.61 0.22
CA LYS A 194 26.03 28.96 1.64
C LYS A 194 26.65 27.89 2.54
N SER A 195 26.50 26.62 2.21
CA SER A 195 26.92 25.49 3.03
C SER A 195 27.25 24.24 2.21
N LYS A 196 28.52 24.13 1.75
CA LYS A 196 29.02 22.99 0.94
C LYS A 196 28.99 21.64 1.66
N ILE A 197 28.92 21.63 3.00
CA ILE A 197 29.08 20.43 3.83
C ILE A 197 27.75 19.83 4.27
N SER A 198 26.63 20.49 3.96
CA SER A 198 25.30 20.05 4.37
C SER A 198 24.98 18.67 3.82
N TYR A 199 24.38 17.82 4.66
CA TYR A 199 24.03 16.44 4.33
C TYR A 199 23.16 16.34 3.07
N HIS A 200 22.11 17.14 2.98
CA HIS A 200 21.16 17.14 1.85
C HIS A 200 21.81 17.62 0.54
N VAL A 201 22.69 18.63 0.60
CA VAL A 201 23.46 19.12 -0.56
C VAL A 201 24.40 18.01 -1.08
N ARG A 202 25.13 17.32 -0.19
CA ARG A 202 26.00 16.21 -0.60
C ARG A 202 25.23 15.08 -1.28
N ASN A 203 24.04 14.73 -0.77
CA ASN A 203 23.20 13.72 -1.39
C ASN A 203 22.67 14.19 -2.75
N TYR A 204 22.29 15.46 -2.87
CA TYR A 204 21.86 16.01 -4.15
C TYR A 204 22.98 16.00 -5.19
N ASN A 205 24.18 16.47 -4.83
CA ASN A 205 25.35 16.45 -5.72
C ASN A 205 25.75 15.02 -6.12
N MET A 206 25.59 14.04 -5.20
CA MET A 206 25.81 12.64 -5.50
C MET A 206 24.79 12.13 -6.52
N PHE A 207 23.52 12.46 -6.34
CA PHE A 207 22.46 12.16 -7.30
C PHE A 207 22.76 12.76 -8.68
N GLU A 208 23.04 14.06 -8.73
CA GLU A 208 23.33 14.79 -9.97
C GLU A 208 24.54 14.20 -10.71
N SER A 209 25.63 13.93 -9.99
CA SER A 209 26.88 13.39 -10.57
C SER A 209 26.70 11.97 -11.10
N GLN A 210 25.90 11.13 -10.46
CA GLN A 210 25.67 9.74 -10.88
C GLN A 210 24.57 9.61 -11.92
N ALA A 211 23.57 10.48 -11.89
CA ALA A 211 22.55 10.53 -12.91
C ALA A 211 23.07 10.98 -14.29
N GLY A 212 24.13 11.76 -14.34
CA GLY A 212 25.07 12.08 -15.44
C GLY A 212 24.45 12.52 -16.77
N ALA A 213 23.62 11.74 -17.37
CA ALA A 213 22.97 12.05 -18.65
C ALA A 213 21.49 12.36 -18.44
N ASP A 214 20.93 13.31 -19.19
CA ASP A 214 19.55 13.79 -19.08
C ASP A 214 18.49 12.65 -19.04
N ARG A 215 18.70 11.60 -19.84
CA ARG A 215 17.81 10.43 -19.85
C ARG A 215 17.85 9.62 -18.55
N THR A 216 19.03 9.45 -17.98
CA THR A 216 19.20 8.73 -16.70
C THR A 216 18.56 9.52 -15.58
N GLN A 217 18.75 10.84 -15.54
CA GLN A 217 18.13 11.72 -14.56
C GLN A 217 16.60 11.68 -14.66
N ALA A 218 16.03 11.77 -15.86
CA ALA A 218 14.59 11.66 -16.09
C ALA A 218 14.02 10.32 -15.60
N SER A 219 14.73 9.20 -15.84
CA SER A 219 14.33 7.89 -15.35
C SER A 219 14.36 7.81 -13.81
N CYS A 220 15.40 8.34 -13.18
CA CYS A 220 15.48 8.41 -11.70
C CYS A 220 14.34 9.24 -11.12
N LEU A 221 14.04 10.42 -11.70
CA LEU A 221 12.91 11.26 -11.30
C LEU A 221 11.58 10.52 -11.45
N GLY A 222 11.42 9.71 -12.51
CA GLY A 222 10.25 8.85 -12.72
C GLY A 222 10.08 7.83 -11.59
N VAL A 223 11.15 7.19 -11.13
CA VAL A 223 11.11 6.25 -9.99
C VAL A 223 10.74 6.97 -8.70
N VAL A 224 11.35 8.12 -8.41
CA VAL A 224 10.99 8.94 -7.24
C VAL A 224 9.54 9.41 -7.32
N GLY A 225 9.09 9.88 -8.49
CA GLY A 225 7.70 10.25 -8.74
C GLY A 225 6.74 9.11 -8.44
N SER A 226 7.09 7.88 -8.83
CA SER A 226 6.31 6.68 -8.52
C SER A 226 6.25 6.38 -7.02
N ILE A 227 7.35 6.53 -6.28
CA ILE A 227 7.37 6.41 -4.81
C ILE A 227 6.48 7.48 -4.18
N LEU A 228 6.55 8.70 -4.67
CA LEU A 228 5.81 9.84 -4.12
C LEU A 228 4.33 9.89 -4.54
N ALA A 229 3.93 9.18 -5.59
CA ALA A 229 2.57 9.22 -6.12
C ALA A 229 1.50 8.90 -5.07
N GLN A 230 1.74 7.90 -4.21
CA GLN A 230 0.81 7.55 -3.12
C GLN A 230 0.68 8.64 -2.04
N TRP A 231 1.67 9.53 -1.90
CA TRP A 231 1.65 10.65 -0.97
C TRP A 231 0.93 11.87 -1.52
N GLN A 232 0.69 11.94 -2.83
CA GLN A 232 0.01 13.06 -3.47
C GLN A 232 -1.50 13.08 -3.23
N LEU A 233 -2.09 11.99 -2.75
CA LEU A 233 -3.51 11.96 -2.40
C LEU A 233 -3.82 13.04 -1.37
N SER A 234 -4.81 13.91 -1.64
CA SER A 234 -5.19 15.03 -0.75
C SER A 234 -5.48 14.59 0.68
N SER A 235 -6.08 13.41 0.85
CA SER A 235 -6.34 12.83 2.17
C SER A 235 -5.06 12.43 2.91
N VAL A 236 -4.03 11.94 2.19
CA VAL A 236 -2.72 11.58 2.77
C VAL A 236 -1.92 12.85 3.09
N ARG A 237 -1.90 13.83 2.19
CA ARG A 237 -1.27 15.14 2.45
C ARG A 237 -1.86 15.80 3.69
N ASN A 238 -3.20 15.80 3.83
CA ASN A 238 -3.87 16.33 5.02
C ASN A 238 -3.51 15.55 6.30
N LEU A 239 -3.44 14.20 6.23
CA LEU A 239 -3.06 13.35 7.35
C LEU A 239 -1.64 13.66 7.87
N THR A 240 -0.72 14.04 6.98
CA THR A 240 0.72 14.17 7.27
C THR A 240 1.19 15.62 7.48
N LEU A 241 0.28 16.58 7.60
CA LEU A 241 0.63 18.00 7.81
C LEU A 241 1.35 18.25 9.14
N TYR A 242 0.85 17.67 10.23
CA TYR A 242 1.43 17.75 11.57
C TYR A 242 1.14 16.45 12.34
N ASP A 243 1.69 16.34 13.56
CA ASP A 243 1.58 15.12 14.36
C ASP A 243 0.61 15.26 15.52
N GLU A 244 -0.23 14.25 15.73
CA GLU A 244 -1.14 14.08 16.87
C GLU A 244 -0.87 12.78 17.65
N LEU A 245 -0.01 11.89 17.11
CA LEU A 245 0.27 10.59 17.73
C LEU A 245 1.19 10.70 18.94
N GLU A 246 2.10 11.69 18.96
CA GLU A 246 3.02 11.96 20.08
C GLU A 246 3.82 10.73 20.51
N LEU A 247 4.40 9.97 19.57
CA LEU A 247 5.10 8.72 19.84
C LEU A 247 6.28 8.89 20.82
N TYR A 248 6.89 10.07 20.89
CA TYR A 248 7.95 10.36 21.87
C TYR A 248 7.54 10.15 23.33
N HIS A 249 6.24 10.35 23.64
CA HIS A 249 5.71 10.26 25.00
C HIS A 249 5.07 8.90 25.31
N PHE A 250 5.27 7.91 24.42
CA PHE A 250 4.56 6.65 24.50
C PHE A 250 4.97 5.78 25.71
N ASP A 251 6.18 5.93 26.25
CA ASP A 251 6.63 5.22 27.46
C ASP A 251 6.48 6.02 28.77
N GLU A 252 5.85 7.20 28.72
CA GLU A 252 5.69 8.09 29.87
C GLU A 252 4.33 7.97 30.56
N ARG A 253 3.33 7.50 29.83
CA ARG A 253 1.96 7.32 30.29
C ARG A 253 1.32 6.10 29.65
N LYS A 254 0.28 5.55 30.30
CA LYS A 254 -0.49 4.45 29.72
C LYS A 254 -1.10 4.89 28.37
N THR A 255 -0.65 4.29 27.30
CA THR A 255 -1.07 4.64 25.94
C THR A 255 -1.33 3.38 25.11
N ALA A 256 -2.41 3.41 24.33
CA ALA A 256 -2.73 2.39 23.34
C ALA A 256 -2.92 3.06 21.98
N LEU A 257 -2.13 2.65 20.98
CA LEU A 257 -2.25 3.08 19.60
C LEU A 257 -2.93 1.99 18.78
N PHE A 258 -4.07 2.31 18.19
CA PHE A 258 -4.74 1.47 17.22
C PHE A 258 -4.37 1.91 15.81
N VAL A 259 -3.85 0.98 15.02
CA VAL A 259 -3.58 1.16 13.59
C VAL A 259 -4.64 0.35 12.84
N ILE A 260 -5.67 1.07 12.39
CA ILE A 260 -6.81 0.48 11.69
C ILE A 260 -6.51 0.52 10.19
N TYR A 261 -6.54 -0.64 9.54
CA TYR A 261 -6.30 -0.75 8.09
C TYR A 261 -7.40 -1.57 7.40
N ASP A 262 -7.47 -1.45 6.08
CA ASP A 262 -8.42 -2.21 5.27
C ASP A 262 -7.76 -3.50 4.78
N ASP A 263 -8.36 -4.66 5.08
CA ASP A 263 -7.89 -5.96 4.62
C ASP A 263 -8.12 -6.18 3.11
N THR A 264 -8.96 -5.34 2.49
CA THR A 264 -9.30 -5.39 1.07
C THR A 264 -8.58 -4.34 0.21
N ASP A 265 -8.10 -3.24 0.82
CA ASP A 265 -7.37 -2.17 0.14
C ASP A 265 -6.00 -1.91 0.79
N PRO A 266 -4.92 -2.50 0.25
CA PRO A 266 -3.57 -2.30 0.78
C PRO A 266 -2.91 -0.98 0.38
N SER A 267 -3.59 -0.12 -0.40
CA SER A 267 -3.00 1.10 -0.98
C SER A 267 -2.43 2.08 0.05
N LYS A 268 -2.90 2.05 1.30
CA LYS A 268 -2.45 2.91 2.38
C LYS A 268 -1.55 2.21 3.40
N ASN A 269 -1.25 0.92 3.22
CA ASN A 269 -0.42 0.15 4.16
C ASN A 269 1.03 0.68 4.27
N PHE A 270 1.51 1.43 3.27
CA PHE A 270 2.81 2.10 3.36
C PHE A 270 2.90 3.06 4.56
N LEU A 271 1.80 3.71 4.95
CA LEU A 271 1.75 4.59 6.12
C LEU A 271 1.97 3.80 7.42
N SER A 272 1.31 2.65 7.58
CA SER A 272 1.52 1.79 8.75
C SER A 272 2.93 1.18 8.77
N ASN A 273 3.48 0.81 7.60
CA ASN A 273 4.85 0.28 7.51
C ASN A 273 5.88 1.31 8.00
N ILE A 274 5.75 2.57 7.56
CA ILE A 274 6.63 3.66 7.99
C ILE A 274 6.42 3.97 9.49
N LEU A 275 5.16 4.02 9.95
CA LEU A 275 4.84 4.22 11.36
C LEU A 275 5.53 3.16 12.24
N TYR A 276 5.33 1.88 11.96
CA TYR A 276 5.95 0.80 12.75
C TYR A 276 7.48 0.89 12.72
N SER A 277 8.06 1.13 11.54
CA SER A 277 9.50 1.26 11.37
C SER A 277 10.08 2.40 12.22
N GLN A 278 9.50 3.58 12.12
CA GLN A 278 9.91 4.73 12.92
C GLN A 278 9.68 4.50 14.42
N PHE A 279 8.53 3.91 14.79
CA PHE A 279 8.18 3.69 16.18
C PHE A 279 9.13 2.70 16.86
N PHE A 280 9.44 1.56 16.23
CA PHE A 280 10.43 0.63 16.78
C PHE A 280 11.79 1.31 16.99
N LYS A 281 12.29 2.01 15.95
CA LYS A 281 13.57 2.71 16.03
C LYS A 281 13.59 3.79 17.12
N LEU A 282 12.53 4.57 17.22
CA LEU A 282 12.36 5.61 18.22
C LEU A 282 12.39 5.03 19.66
N MET A 283 11.65 3.96 19.91
CA MET A 283 11.57 3.34 21.22
C MET A 283 12.85 2.61 21.61
N ILE A 284 13.54 1.97 20.65
CA ILE A 284 14.87 1.39 20.87
C ILE A 284 15.84 2.48 21.32
N ARG A 285 15.93 3.59 20.57
CA ARG A 285 16.81 4.73 20.90
C ARG A 285 16.46 5.34 22.25
N LYS A 286 15.16 5.50 22.55
CA LYS A 286 14.70 6.04 23.84
C LYS A 286 15.09 5.14 25.01
N ALA A 287 14.97 3.82 24.86
CA ALA A 287 15.45 2.86 25.84
C ALA A 287 16.96 2.95 26.06
N GLU A 288 17.75 3.03 24.96
CA GLU A 288 19.21 3.13 25.00
C GLU A 288 19.70 4.42 25.65
N SER A 289 18.98 5.52 25.49
CA SER A 289 19.29 6.81 26.11
C SER A 289 18.85 6.92 27.57
N SER A 290 18.10 5.95 28.10
CA SER A 290 17.71 5.93 29.50
C SER A 290 18.84 5.41 30.42
N ASP A 291 18.91 5.89 31.65
CA ASP A 291 19.94 5.49 32.64
C ASP A 291 19.97 3.96 32.90
N VAL A 292 18.86 3.27 32.66
CA VAL A 292 18.71 1.84 32.92
C VAL A 292 18.72 0.97 31.66
N GLY A 293 18.90 1.57 30.47
CA GLY A 293 18.93 0.87 29.19
C GLY A 293 17.58 0.28 28.75
N ARG A 294 16.46 0.77 29.30
CA ARG A 294 15.11 0.26 29.01
C ARG A 294 14.03 1.33 29.17
N LEU A 295 12.87 1.09 28.56
CA LEU A 295 11.71 1.96 28.70
C LEU A 295 11.15 1.95 30.11
N ARG A 296 10.49 3.04 30.49
CA ARG A 296 9.81 3.18 31.79
C ARG A 296 8.57 2.30 31.86
N ILE A 297 7.78 2.29 30.78
CA ILE A 297 6.58 1.48 30.61
C ILE A 297 6.86 0.50 29.46
N PRO A 298 6.74 -0.82 29.69
CA PRO A 298 6.89 -1.81 28.64
C PRO A 298 5.90 -1.57 27.49
N ILE A 299 6.35 -1.81 26.26
CA ILE A 299 5.52 -1.66 25.05
C ILE A 299 5.37 -3.00 24.37
N ARG A 300 4.14 -3.35 24.01
CA ARG A 300 3.83 -4.53 23.24
C ARG A 300 3.17 -4.19 21.90
N PHE A 301 3.79 -4.68 20.81
CA PHE A 301 3.25 -4.60 19.48
C PHE A 301 2.41 -5.85 19.20
N TYR A 302 1.12 -5.70 19.01
CA TYR A 302 0.20 -6.73 18.53
C TYR A 302 0.01 -6.55 17.03
N LEU A 303 0.76 -7.33 16.24
CA LEU A 303 0.83 -7.21 14.78
C LEU A 303 -0.07 -8.27 14.14
N ASP A 304 -1.39 -8.01 14.10
CA ASP A 304 -2.34 -8.91 13.44
C ASP A 304 -2.18 -8.82 11.91
N ASP A 305 -2.34 -9.97 11.24
CA ASP A 305 -2.07 -10.14 9.81
C ASP A 305 -0.70 -9.58 9.36
N PHE A 306 0.35 -9.86 10.14
CA PHE A 306 1.71 -9.33 9.97
C PHE A 306 2.30 -9.57 8.56
N ALA A 307 1.84 -10.59 7.85
CA ALA A 307 2.23 -10.84 6.46
C ALA A 307 1.90 -9.66 5.51
N ASN A 308 0.98 -8.77 5.88
CA ASN A 308 0.64 -7.57 5.13
C ASN A 308 1.52 -6.36 5.47
N THR A 309 2.41 -6.50 6.47
CA THR A 309 3.27 -5.44 6.98
C THR A 309 4.72 -5.68 6.54
N THR A 310 5.42 -4.62 6.11
CA THR A 310 6.87 -4.65 5.81
C THR A 310 7.58 -3.65 6.70
N ILE A 311 8.41 -4.15 7.60
CA ILE A 311 9.22 -3.30 8.49
C ILE A 311 10.70 -3.56 8.13
N PRO A 312 11.38 -2.62 7.45
CA PRO A 312 12.80 -2.76 7.13
C PRO A 312 13.64 -3.01 8.38
N GLY A 313 14.52 -4.01 8.32
CA GLY A 313 15.37 -4.39 9.47
C GLY A 313 14.63 -5.04 10.65
N PHE A 314 13.39 -5.51 10.47
CA PHE A 314 12.62 -6.13 11.56
C PHE A 314 13.29 -7.35 12.19
N VAL A 315 14.01 -8.13 11.38
CA VAL A 315 14.76 -9.31 11.84
C VAL A 315 15.80 -8.94 12.89
N ASP A 316 16.56 -7.89 12.64
CA ASP A 316 17.57 -7.39 13.59
C ASP A 316 16.91 -6.75 14.81
N MET A 317 15.81 -6.04 14.61
CA MET A 317 15.05 -5.43 15.71
C MET A 317 14.50 -6.47 16.67
N ILE A 318 13.79 -7.51 16.18
CA ILE A 318 13.15 -8.51 17.04
C ILE A 318 14.16 -9.28 17.90
N ALA A 319 15.40 -9.44 17.42
CA ALA A 319 16.47 -10.05 18.16
C ALA A 319 16.98 -9.18 19.34
N THR A 320 16.78 -7.86 19.26
CA THR A 320 17.39 -6.89 20.20
C THR A 320 16.40 -6.21 21.14
N ILE A 321 15.10 -6.23 20.86
CA ILE A 321 14.07 -5.46 21.60
C ILE A 321 13.85 -5.93 23.04
N ARG A 322 14.17 -7.19 23.34
CA ARG A 322 13.94 -7.82 24.66
C ARG A 322 14.48 -6.99 25.84
N SER A 323 15.76 -6.62 25.78
CA SER A 323 16.43 -5.89 26.89
C SER A 323 15.88 -4.48 27.11
N ARG A 324 15.10 -3.97 26.15
CA ARG A 324 14.55 -2.62 26.12
C ARG A 324 13.10 -2.53 26.62
N GLU A 325 12.53 -3.62 27.13
CA GLU A 325 11.11 -3.74 27.52
C GLU A 325 10.14 -3.53 26.35
N ILE A 326 10.56 -3.95 25.15
CA ILE A 326 9.74 -3.97 23.95
C ILE A 326 9.50 -5.43 23.57
N SER A 327 8.27 -5.77 23.18
CA SER A 327 7.93 -7.11 22.71
C SER A 327 6.96 -7.07 21.53
N ALA A 328 7.03 -8.11 20.68
CA ALA A 328 6.17 -8.27 19.53
C ALA A 328 5.33 -9.56 19.63
N CYS A 329 4.04 -9.42 19.39
CA CYS A 329 3.12 -10.52 19.18
C CYS A 329 2.78 -10.55 17.68
N ILE A 330 3.37 -11.50 16.95
CA ILE A 330 3.27 -11.63 15.50
C ILE A 330 2.15 -12.62 15.20
N ILE A 331 1.13 -12.19 14.47
CA ILE A 331 -0.03 -13.03 14.15
C ILE A 331 -0.08 -13.23 12.64
N VAL A 332 -0.04 -14.49 12.19
CA VAL A 332 -0.06 -14.87 10.77
C VAL A 332 -1.04 -16.00 10.51
N GLN A 333 -1.50 -16.14 9.28
CA GLN A 333 -2.38 -17.26 8.92
C GLN A 333 -1.59 -18.55 8.67
N SER A 334 -0.33 -18.43 8.24
CA SER A 334 0.60 -19.56 8.05
C SER A 334 2.05 -19.07 8.06
N GLU A 335 2.99 -19.96 8.39
CA GLU A 335 4.43 -19.68 8.26
C GLU A 335 4.82 -19.42 6.79
N SER A 336 4.12 -20.03 5.83
CA SER A 336 4.36 -19.79 4.40
C SER A 336 4.10 -18.35 3.97
N GLN A 337 3.12 -17.66 4.60
CA GLN A 337 2.90 -16.23 4.34
C GLN A 337 4.06 -15.39 4.87
N LEU A 338 4.58 -15.73 6.05
CA LEU A 338 5.75 -15.05 6.62
C LEU A 338 6.98 -15.27 5.72
N GLN A 339 7.19 -16.51 5.26
CA GLN A 339 8.26 -16.86 4.34
C GLN A 339 8.17 -16.14 2.99
N ALA A 340 6.96 -16.00 2.44
CA ALA A 340 6.74 -15.23 1.21
C ALA A 340 7.13 -13.76 1.34
N LYS A 341 7.01 -13.19 2.55
CA LYS A 341 7.28 -11.78 2.83
C LYS A 341 8.75 -11.52 3.22
N TYR A 342 9.30 -12.34 4.11
CA TYR A 342 10.63 -12.15 4.70
C TYR A 342 11.68 -13.16 4.18
N GLY A 343 11.30 -14.05 3.28
CA GLY A 343 12.23 -15.05 2.71
C GLY A 343 12.84 -15.95 3.78
N ILE A 344 14.14 -16.15 3.73
CA ILE A 344 14.90 -16.95 4.70
C ILE A 344 14.89 -16.34 6.13
N ASP A 345 14.69 -15.06 6.25
CA ASP A 345 14.67 -14.36 7.52
C ASP A 345 13.41 -14.69 8.35
N SER A 346 12.40 -15.33 7.74
CA SER A 346 11.19 -15.78 8.43
C SER A 346 11.50 -16.77 9.57
N ASP A 347 12.46 -17.66 9.39
CA ASP A 347 12.85 -18.61 10.42
C ASP A 347 13.51 -17.90 11.61
N THR A 348 14.37 -16.93 11.33
CA THR A 348 14.97 -16.08 12.37
C THR A 348 13.93 -15.29 13.17
N ILE A 349 12.86 -14.78 12.51
CA ILE A 349 11.75 -14.13 13.21
C ILE A 349 11.04 -15.10 14.16
N ILE A 350 10.76 -16.33 13.70
CA ILE A 350 10.09 -17.36 14.50
C ILE A 350 10.96 -17.78 15.69
N GLU A 351 12.26 -17.99 15.48
CA GLU A 351 13.22 -18.39 16.51
C GLU A 351 13.43 -17.32 17.60
N ASN A 352 13.22 -16.04 17.27
CA ASN A 352 13.24 -14.95 18.22
C ASN A 352 11.91 -14.78 19.02
N CYS A 353 10.96 -15.70 18.87
CA CYS A 353 9.74 -15.77 19.68
C CYS A 353 9.88 -16.82 20.79
N ALA A 354 9.75 -16.42 22.06
CA ALA A 354 9.81 -17.34 23.20
C ALA A 354 8.62 -18.29 23.24
N ALA A 355 7.51 -17.92 22.60
CA ALA A 355 6.33 -18.77 22.54
C ALA A 355 5.75 -18.83 21.11
N TYR A 356 5.26 -20.02 20.78
CA TYR A 356 4.56 -20.30 19.53
C TYR A 356 3.15 -20.83 19.84
N VAL A 357 2.11 -20.16 19.31
CA VAL A 357 0.71 -20.55 19.49
C VAL A 357 0.12 -20.99 18.16
N PHE A 358 -0.43 -22.18 18.14
CA PHE A 358 -1.18 -22.70 17.01
C PHE A 358 -2.67 -22.76 17.33
N THR A 359 -3.48 -22.13 16.48
CA THR A 359 -4.91 -21.97 16.73
C THR A 359 -5.80 -22.86 15.86
N GLY A 360 -5.19 -23.60 14.93
CA GLY A 360 -5.87 -24.50 14.00
C GLY A 360 -5.69 -24.13 12.53
N THR A 361 -5.73 -25.11 11.65
CA THR A 361 -5.63 -24.95 10.20
C THR A 361 -6.32 -26.09 9.45
N SER A 362 -6.82 -25.79 8.24
CA SER A 362 -7.22 -26.81 7.26
C SER A 362 -6.12 -27.07 6.21
N GLY A 363 -5.06 -26.26 6.21
CA GLY A 363 -3.98 -26.36 5.24
C GLY A 363 -2.95 -27.41 5.60
N VAL A 364 -2.79 -28.45 4.77
CA VAL A 364 -1.88 -29.58 5.01
C VAL A 364 -0.41 -29.14 5.16
N LYS A 365 0.05 -28.13 4.40
CA LYS A 365 1.42 -27.64 4.50
C LYS A 365 1.70 -27.03 5.88
N THR A 366 0.81 -26.19 6.38
CA THR A 366 0.91 -25.62 7.73
C THR A 366 0.79 -26.69 8.80
N ALA A 367 -0.15 -27.63 8.64
CA ALA A 367 -0.33 -28.72 9.58
C ALA A 367 0.93 -29.63 9.69
N LYS A 368 1.65 -29.88 8.59
CA LYS A 368 2.92 -30.61 8.61
C LYS A 368 4.02 -29.88 9.39
N ALA A 369 4.21 -28.58 9.13
CA ALA A 369 5.20 -27.79 9.84
C ALA A 369 4.92 -27.73 11.35
N VAL A 370 3.64 -27.60 11.73
CA VAL A 370 3.21 -27.63 13.13
C VAL A 370 3.39 -29.00 13.75
N ALA A 371 3.06 -30.10 13.04
CA ALA A 371 3.24 -31.45 13.49
C ALA A 371 4.72 -31.75 13.84
N GLU A 372 5.63 -31.34 12.96
CA GLU A 372 7.07 -31.47 13.18
C GLU A 372 7.53 -30.64 14.39
N ARG A 373 7.10 -29.39 14.53
CA ARG A 373 7.46 -28.49 15.64
C ARG A 373 6.99 -28.99 16.99
N PHE A 374 5.80 -29.60 17.04
CA PHE A 374 5.17 -30.06 18.29
C PHE A 374 5.34 -31.54 18.56
N ASP A 375 6.10 -32.25 17.73
CA ASP A 375 6.27 -33.72 17.80
C ASP A 375 4.91 -34.47 17.85
N LEU A 376 4.00 -34.04 16.97
CA LEU A 376 2.65 -34.59 16.83
C LEU A 376 2.46 -35.22 15.46
N THR A 377 1.48 -36.10 15.33
CA THR A 377 1.06 -36.57 14.03
C THR A 377 0.28 -35.55 13.24
N LEU A 378 0.35 -35.60 11.91
CA LEU A 378 -0.43 -34.75 11.02
C LEU A 378 -1.94 -34.81 11.34
N GLN A 379 -2.44 -35.98 11.71
CA GLN A 379 -3.84 -36.20 12.08
C GLN A 379 -4.22 -35.46 13.37
N GLU A 380 -3.38 -35.49 14.40
CA GLU A 380 -3.64 -34.76 15.65
C GLU A 380 -3.69 -33.27 15.44
N VAL A 381 -2.87 -32.71 14.54
CA VAL A 381 -2.87 -31.27 14.22
C VAL A 381 -4.09 -30.91 13.39
N LEU A 382 -4.45 -31.68 12.37
CA LEU A 382 -5.63 -31.42 11.52
C LEU A 382 -6.96 -31.58 12.29
N HIS A 383 -6.99 -32.47 13.31
CA HIS A 383 -8.16 -32.73 14.15
C HIS A 383 -8.07 -32.02 15.52
N LEU A 384 -7.26 -30.94 15.61
CA LEU A 384 -7.26 -30.12 16.82
C LEU A 384 -8.70 -29.62 17.11
N PRO A 385 -9.25 -29.87 18.30
CA PRO A 385 -10.59 -29.40 18.64
C PRO A 385 -10.75 -27.89 18.42
N SER A 386 -11.87 -27.49 17.85
CA SER A 386 -12.12 -26.07 17.50
C SER A 386 -12.10 -25.11 18.71
N ASP A 387 -12.26 -25.64 19.92
CA ASP A 387 -12.19 -24.92 21.18
C ASP A 387 -10.82 -24.94 21.86
N SER A 388 -9.78 -25.51 21.21
CA SER A 388 -8.46 -25.71 21.79
C SER A 388 -7.36 -24.99 21.02
N PHE A 389 -6.26 -24.66 21.73
CA PHE A 389 -5.00 -24.18 21.17
C PHE A 389 -3.87 -25.16 21.51
N LEU A 390 -2.84 -25.20 20.65
CA LEU A 390 -1.53 -25.73 20.99
C LEU A 390 -0.61 -24.55 21.28
N ALA A 391 0.14 -24.61 22.36
CA ALA A 391 1.15 -23.61 22.67
C ALA A 391 2.48 -24.29 23.02
N TYR A 392 3.57 -23.82 22.43
CA TYR A 392 4.93 -24.09 22.88
C TYR A 392 5.39 -22.87 23.68
N MET A 393 5.61 -23.04 24.94
CA MET A 393 6.02 -22.00 25.87
C MET A 393 6.78 -22.61 27.05
N ASP A 394 7.72 -21.88 27.62
CA ASP A 394 8.58 -22.35 28.72
C ASP A 394 9.13 -23.76 28.45
N ARG A 395 9.62 -23.99 27.21
CA ARG A 395 10.18 -25.28 26.72
C ARG A 395 9.22 -26.46 26.84
N SER A 396 7.93 -26.23 26.94
CA SER A 396 6.94 -27.31 27.06
C SER A 396 5.76 -27.10 26.11
N ILE A 397 5.21 -28.23 25.67
CA ILE A 397 4.02 -28.25 24.81
C ILE A 397 2.79 -28.26 25.69
N ARG A 398 1.86 -27.39 25.42
CA ARG A 398 0.57 -27.26 26.10
C ARG A 398 -0.56 -27.42 25.08
N LYS A 399 -1.60 -28.18 25.45
CA LYS A 399 -2.84 -28.29 24.69
C LYS A 399 -4.01 -28.05 25.63
N ASN A 400 -4.63 -26.90 25.53
CA ASN A 400 -5.69 -26.48 26.43
C ASN A 400 -6.79 -25.71 25.71
N LYS A 401 -7.93 -25.50 26.37
CA LYS A 401 -9.06 -24.75 25.84
C LYS A 401 -8.71 -23.28 25.62
N LYS A 402 -9.27 -22.73 24.58
CA LYS A 402 -9.18 -21.31 24.25
C LYS A 402 -9.74 -20.45 25.37
N PHE A 403 -9.06 -19.35 25.69
CA PHE A 403 -9.61 -18.38 26.62
C PHE A 403 -10.83 -17.67 25.99
N ARG A 404 -11.88 -17.47 26.76
CA ARG A 404 -13.08 -16.76 26.34
C ARG A 404 -12.99 -15.31 26.84
N PRO A 405 -12.94 -14.30 25.95
CA PRO A 405 -12.83 -12.90 26.38
C PRO A 405 -13.93 -12.45 27.35
N GLU A 406 -15.13 -13.02 27.21
CA GLU A 406 -16.30 -12.70 28.06
C GLU A 406 -16.09 -13.10 29.53
N THR A 407 -15.16 -14.00 29.81
CA THR A 407 -14.80 -14.41 31.17
C THR A 407 -13.68 -13.57 31.78
N HIS A 408 -13.11 -12.63 31.01
CA HIS A 408 -12.03 -11.77 31.48
C HIS A 408 -12.59 -10.74 32.51
N PRO A 409 -11.91 -10.49 33.66
CA PRO A 409 -12.36 -9.54 34.66
C PRO A 409 -12.63 -8.13 34.12
N ASN A 410 -11.85 -7.68 33.15
CA ASN A 410 -12.00 -6.38 32.53
C ASN A 410 -12.97 -6.37 31.33
N TYR A 411 -13.60 -7.50 31.02
CA TYR A 411 -14.54 -7.54 29.88
C TYR A 411 -15.76 -6.64 30.16
N LEU A 412 -16.03 -5.76 29.23
CA LEU A 412 -17.21 -4.91 29.23
C LEU A 412 -17.90 -5.05 27.84
N PRO A 413 -19.21 -5.39 27.83
CA PRO A 413 -19.96 -5.37 26.57
C PRO A 413 -20.21 -3.93 26.13
N GLY A 414 -20.18 -3.69 24.81
CA GLY A 414 -20.45 -2.38 24.23
C GLY A 414 -19.43 -1.99 23.15
N TYR A 415 -19.65 -0.82 22.56
CA TYR A 415 -18.76 -0.27 21.53
C TYR A 415 -18.23 1.09 21.95
N TYR A 416 -16.95 1.31 21.71
CA TYR A 416 -16.28 2.58 21.99
C TYR A 416 -16.57 3.59 20.88
N ASP A 417 -16.98 4.79 21.28
CA ASP A 417 -17.12 5.92 20.37
C ASP A 417 -15.80 6.68 20.26
N TYR A 418 -15.08 6.44 19.17
CA TYR A 418 -13.78 7.03 18.91
C TYR A 418 -13.82 8.52 18.51
N THR A 419 -14.97 9.05 18.14
CA THR A 419 -15.12 10.48 17.78
C THR A 419 -14.67 11.36 18.94
N LYS A 420 -15.00 10.97 20.18
CA LYS A 420 -14.58 11.69 21.37
C LYS A 420 -13.06 11.70 21.60
N ALA A 421 -12.37 10.61 21.25
CA ALA A 421 -10.92 10.54 21.37
C ALA A 421 -10.23 11.46 20.35
N ILE A 422 -10.69 11.45 19.10
CA ILE A 422 -10.19 12.31 18.03
C ILE A 422 -10.46 13.78 18.37
N ASP A 423 -11.67 14.14 18.79
CA ASP A 423 -12.03 15.52 19.16
C ASP A 423 -11.20 16.05 20.33
N ARG A 424 -10.86 15.19 21.29
CA ARG A 424 -9.97 15.55 22.41
C ARG A 424 -8.57 15.91 21.93
N GLU A 425 -7.99 15.10 21.05
CA GLU A 425 -6.65 15.34 20.49
C GLU A 425 -6.65 16.58 19.58
N ARG A 426 -7.65 16.74 18.71
CA ARG A 426 -7.79 17.96 17.88
C ARG A 426 -7.87 19.24 18.71
N LYS A 427 -8.63 19.22 19.81
CA LYS A 427 -8.69 20.36 20.74
C LYS A 427 -7.33 20.67 21.37
N LYS A 428 -6.55 19.64 21.71
CA LYS A 428 -5.19 19.78 22.26
C LYS A 428 -4.26 20.42 21.23
N HIS A 429 -4.42 20.10 19.95
CA HIS A 429 -3.61 20.60 18.84
C HIS A 429 -4.25 21.77 18.07
N ALA A 430 -5.26 22.45 18.64
CA ALA A 430 -6.01 23.52 17.98
C ALA A 430 -5.13 24.68 17.45
N GLY A 431 -3.96 24.90 18.04
CA GLY A 431 -2.97 25.88 17.54
C GLY A 431 -2.37 25.48 16.20
N LEU A 432 -2.00 24.21 16.04
CA LEU A 432 -1.50 23.64 14.77
C LEU A 432 -2.61 23.59 13.73
N GLU A 433 -3.81 23.20 14.11
CA GLU A 433 -4.96 23.17 13.21
C GLU A 433 -5.25 24.58 12.61
N LYS A 434 -5.17 25.64 13.43
CA LYS A 434 -5.27 27.02 12.94
C LYS A 434 -4.15 27.41 11.99
N MET A 435 -2.92 27.00 12.27
CA MET A 435 -1.75 27.28 11.42
C MET A 435 -1.94 26.66 10.03
N PHE A 436 -2.46 25.45 9.94
CA PHE A 436 -2.68 24.72 8.69
C PHE A 436 -4.10 24.89 8.13
N ALA A 437 -4.93 25.79 8.69
CA ALA A 437 -6.35 25.91 8.32
C ALA A 437 -6.57 26.10 6.82
N LYS A 438 -5.69 26.85 6.14
CA LYS A 438 -5.78 27.08 4.69
C LYS A 438 -5.56 25.80 3.90
N GLN A 439 -4.48 25.06 4.17
CA GLN A 439 -4.18 23.79 3.50
C GLN A 439 -5.27 22.74 3.79
N ILE A 440 -5.75 22.69 5.03
CA ILE A 440 -6.83 21.76 5.43
C ILE A 440 -8.11 22.09 4.64
N ALA A 441 -8.46 23.36 4.50
CA ALA A 441 -9.62 23.80 3.72
C ALA A 441 -9.47 23.42 2.23
N GLU A 442 -8.31 23.71 1.62
CA GLU A 442 -8.02 23.34 0.24
C GLU A 442 -8.18 21.83 -0.01
N TYR A 443 -7.69 20.98 0.91
CA TYR A 443 -7.85 19.53 0.78
C TYR A 443 -9.29 19.05 1.02
N GLN A 444 -10.03 19.70 1.92
CA GLN A 444 -11.45 19.40 2.14
C GLN A 444 -12.30 19.78 0.92
N ASP A 445 -12.00 20.92 0.30
CA ASP A 445 -12.67 21.35 -0.93
C ASP A 445 -12.41 20.39 -2.08
N MET A 446 -11.17 19.93 -2.27
CA MET A 446 -10.84 18.91 -3.27
C MET A 446 -11.59 17.59 -3.03
N LEU A 447 -11.73 17.18 -1.77
CA LEU A 447 -12.49 15.99 -1.40
C LEU A 447 -14.00 16.19 -1.62
N SER A 448 -14.55 17.35 -1.29
CA SER A 448 -15.97 17.68 -1.47
C SER A 448 -16.34 17.77 -2.95
N ILE A 449 -15.49 18.34 -3.80
CA ILE A 449 -15.66 18.36 -5.26
C ILE A 449 -15.70 16.93 -5.79
N SER A 450 -14.79 16.07 -5.36
CA SER A 450 -14.77 14.65 -5.78
C SER A 450 -16.00 13.87 -5.30
N HIS A 451 -16.56 14.19 -4.12
CA HIS A 451 -17.81 13.61 -3.63
C HIS A 451 -19.04 14.22 -4.34
N GLY A 452 -19.06 15.54 -4.58
CA GLY A 452 -20.12 16.21 -5.32
C GLY A 452 -20.28 15.69 -6.74
N ILE A 453 -19.17 15.51 -7.46
CA ILE A 453 -19.17 14.88 -8.79
C ILE A 453 -19.70 13.45 -8.73
N ARG A 454 -19.41 12.70 -7.65
CA ARG A 454 -19.98 11.34 -7.46
C ARG A 454 -21.48 11.37 -7.18
N GLU A 455 -21.96 12.34 -6.40
CA GLU A 455 -23.40 12.45 -6.11
C GLU A 455 -24.21 13.00 -7.30
N GLU A 456 -23.68 13.97 -8.04
CA GLU A 456 -24.29 14.46 -9.27
C GLU A 456 -24.35 13.36 -10.34
N ASN A 457 -23.29 12.59 -10.51
CA ASN A 457 -23.28 11.44 -11.40
C ASN A 457 -24.24 10.33 -10.95
N LYS A 458 -24.40 10.08 -9.63
CA LYS A 458 -25.44 9.16 -9.12
C LYS A 458 -26.85 9.66 -9.40
N GLN A 459 -27.12 10.95 -9.18
CA GLN A 459 -28.44 11.55 -9.43
C GLN A 459 -28.77 11.68 -10.91
N ALA A 460 -27.78 11.85 -11.78
CA ALA A 460 -27.93 11.83 -13.23
C ALA A 460 -28.27 10.42 -13.74
N VAL A 461 -27.60 9.40 -13.18
CA VAL A 461 -27.83 7.98 -13.52
C VAL A 461 -29.21 7.50 -13.03
N GLU A 462 -29.72 8.02 -11.90
CA GLU A 462 -31.05 7.67 -11.40
C GLU A 462 -32.19 8.35 -12.19
N LYS A 463 -31.91 9.42 -12.93
CA LYS A 463 -32.91 10.16 -13.72
C LYS A 463 -33.06 9.70 -15.16
N ASP A 464 -32.05 9.08 -15.76
CA ASP A 464 -32.05 8.63 -17.16
C ASP A 464 -31.81 7.13 -17.31
N ASN A 465 -32.93 6.40 -17.49
CA ASN A 465 -33.09 5.10 -18.19
C ASN A 465 -32.32 3.85 -17.67
N PRO A 466 -33.02 2.75 -17.32
CA PRO A 466 -32.43 1.53 -16.74
C PRO A 466 -31.50 0.71 -17.66
N ILE A 467 -31.36 1.07 -18.94
CA ILE A 467 -30.45 0.38 -19.89
C ILE A 467 -29.03 0.97 -19.84
N VAL A 468 -28.87 2.22 -19.39
CA VAL A 468 -27.57 2.88 -19.28
C VAL A 468 -26.86 2.52 -17.95
N SER A 469 -27.62 2.05 -16.95
CA SER A 469 -27.05 1.71 -15.62
C SER A 469 -26.07 0.53 -15.64
N SER A 470 -26.17 -0.40 -16.59
CA SER A 470 -25.24 -1.53 -16.67
C SER A 470 -23.91 -1.19 -17.36
N ALA A 471 -23.93 -0.21 -18.28
CA ALA A 471 -22.71 0.24 -18.97
C ALA A 471 -21.89 1.24 -18.13
N ASN A 472 -22.58 2.16 -17.41
CA ASN A 472 -21.91 3.16 -16.57
C ASN A 472 -21.45 2.62 -15.22
N ALA A 473 -22.00 1.52 -14.71
CA ALA A 473 -21.47 0.84 -13.53
C ALA A 473 -20.06 0.25 -13.75
N HIS A 474 -19.65 0.06 -14.99
CA HIS A 474 -18.29 -0.36 -15.35
C HIS A 474 -17.32 0.81 -15.58
N ILE A 475 -17.79 2.06 -15.71
CA ILE A 475 -16.94 3.22 -16.04
C ILE A 475 -16.54 4.03 -14.81
N SER A 476 -17.27 3.96 -13.69
CA SER A 476 -17.05 4.81 -12.51
C SER A 476 -16.15 4.22 -11.41
N GLN A 477 -15.60 3.05 -11.64
CA GLN A 477 -14.57 2.49 -10.76
C GLN A 477 -13.33 2.31 -11.61
N THR A 478 -12.31 3.15 -11.41
CA THR A 478 -10.94 2.76 -11.73
C THR A 478 -10.61 1.66 -10.73
N PRO A 479 -10.75 0.40 -11.05
CA PRO A 479 -10.34 -0.63 -10.14
C PRO A 479 -8.82 -0.66 -10.22
N VAL A 480 -8.17 -0.56 -9.10
CA VAL A 480 -6.88 -1.22 -8.93
C VAL A 480 -7.21 -2.71 -9.03
N TYR A 481 -7.19 -3.24 -10.25
CA TYR A 481 -7.40 -4.66 -10.46
C TYR A 481 -6.23 -5.41 -9.84
N THR A 482 -6.46 -6.06 -8.73
CA THR A 482 -5.75 -7.28 -8.40
C THR A 482 -6.25 -8.32 -9.40
N LEU A 483 -5.53 -8.45 -10.50
CA LEU A 483 -5.86 -9.42 -11.55
C LEU A 483 -5.84 -10.81 -10.94
N LYS A 484 -6.98 -11.50 -10.97
CA LYS A 484 -7.06 -12.92 -10.61
C LYS A 484 -6.17 -13.67 -11.59
N GLU A 485 -5.45 -14.69 -11.11
CA GLU A 485 -4.51 -15.52 -11.89
C GLU A 485 -5.07 -16.12 -13.20
N HIS A 486 -6.36 -16.01 -13.45
CA HIS A 486 -7.06 -16.55 -14.62
C HIS A 486 -7.59 -15.48 -15.59
N PHE A 487 -7.16 -14.22 -15.47
CA PHE A 487 -7.63 -13.15 -16.35
C PHE A 487 -6.93 -13.16 -17.72
N PHE A 488 -5.69 -13.60 -17.77
CA PHE A 488 -4.91 -13.69 -19.03
C PHE A 488 -5.02 -15.08 -19.64
N ARG A 489 -5.00 -15.13 -20.98
CA ARG A 489 -5.08 -16.39 -21.74
C ARG A 489 -3.81 -17.24 -21.59
N ASN A 490 -2.66 -16.59 -21.42
CA ASN A 490 -1.35 -17.25 -21.24
C ASN A 490 -0.36 -16.40 -20.45
N ALA A 491 0.79 -16.99 -20.09
CA ALA A 491 1.84 -16.32 -19.34
C ALA A 491 2.54 -15.19 -20.13
N GLU A 492 2.55 -15.28 -21.45
CA GLU A 492 3.15 -14.27 -22.33
C GLU A 492 2.33 -12.98 -22.32
N GLU A 493 1.00 -13.11 -22.36
CA GLU A 493 0.06 -11.99 -22.25
C GLU A 493 0.17 -11.29 -20.89
N GLN A 494 0.32 -12.06 -19.79
CA GLN A 494 0.54 -11.52 -18.46
C GLN A 494 1.88 -10.76 -18.36
N THR A 495 2.94 -11.28 -18.97
CA THR A 495 4.25 -10.64 -19.00
C THR A 495 4.19 -9.33 -19.78
N PHE A 496 3.58 -9.35 -20.96
CA PHE A 496 3.39 -8.17 -21.79
C PHE A 496 2.58 -7.10 -21.08
N TYR A 497 1.48 -7.48 -20.40
CA TYR A 497 0.69 -6.54 -19.60
C TYR A 497 1.51 -5.86 -18.49
N SER A 498 2.37 -6.61 -17.82
CA SER A 498 3.22 -6.06 -16.76
C SER A 498 4.24 -5.06 -17.29
N LEU A 499 4.84 -5.34 -18.45
CA LEU A 499 5.73 -4.42 -19.14
C LEU A 499 4.99 -3.16 -19.62
N LEU A 500 3.84 -3.35 -20.25
CA LEU A 500 3.00 -2.26 -20.76
C LEU A 500 2.51 -1.33 -19.63
N LEU A 501 2.12 -1.88 -18.47
CA LEU A 501 1.75 -1.08 -17.29
C LEU A 501 2.92 -0.27 -16.75
N THR A 502 4.13 -0.80 -16.79
CA THR A 502 5.31 -0.10 -16.30
C THR A 502 5.56 1.16 -17.14
N GLU A 503 5.44 1.05 -18.45
CA GLU A 503 5.62 2.16 -19.37
C GLU A 503 4.47 3.18 -19.31
N ILE A 504 3.22 2.72 -19.27
CA ILE A 504 2.04 3.62 -19.25
C ILE A 504 1.94 4.41 -17.94
N ARG A 505 2.46 3.91 -16.82
CA ARG A 505 2.48 4.65 -15.55
C ARG A 505 3.20 5.99 -15.62
N THR A 506 4.07 6.17 -16.61
CA THR A 506 4.73 7.45 -16.88
C THR A 506 3.84 8.45 -17.64
N TRP A 507 2.68 8.03 -18.13
CA TRP A 507 1.78 8.83 -18.97
C TRP A 507 0.48 9.14 -18.22
N THR A 508 0.39 10.33 -17.66
CA THR A 508 -0.78 10.77 -16.86
C THR A 508 -2.08 10.93 -17.66
N GLU A 509 -2.00 10.96 -18.99
CA GLU A 509 -3.12 11.22 -19.88
C GLU A 509 -3.63 9.99 -20.63
N VAL A 510 -3.11 8.81 -20.34
CA VAL A 510 -3.43 7.56 -21.05
C VAL A 510 -4.00 6.51 -20.11
N SER A 511 -5.06 5.83 -20.50
CA SER A 511 -5.64 4.69 -19.82
C SER A 511 -5.53 3.41 -20.65
N LEU A 512 -5.38 2.27 -19.95
CA LEU A 512 -5.26 0.94 -20.57
C LEU A 512 -6.54 0.14 -20.38
N GLY A 513 -7.13 -0.34 -21.47
CA GLY A 513 -8.17 -1.36 -21.46
C GLY A 513 -7.58 -2.72 -21.83
N VAL A 514 -8.04 -3.79 -21.18
CA VAL A 514 -7.60 -5.17 -21.42
C VAL A 514 -8.78 -5.99 -21.93
N HIS A 515 -8.57 -6.81 -22.95
CA HIS A 515 -9.62 -7.61 -23.60
C HIS A 515 -10.87 -6.81 -23.99
N VAL A 516 -10.65 -5.67 -24.64
CA VAL A 516 -11.73 -4.75 -25.01
C VAL A 516 -12.46 -5.26 -26.25
N PRO A 517 -13.79 -5.48 -26.19
CA PRO A 517 -14.58 -5.84 -27.36
C PRO A 517 -14.49 -4.79 -28.46
N LEU A 518 -14.30 -5.18 -29.71
CA LEU A 518 -14.24 -4.24 -30.84
C LEU A 518 -15.49 -3.35 -30.91
N LYS A 519 -16.64 -3.89 -30.55
CA LYS A 519 -17.88 -3.11 -30.47
C LYS A 519 -17.74 -1.89 -29.56
N GLU A 520 -17.09 -2.01 -28.39
CA GLU A 520 -16.88 -0.90 -27.47
C GLU A 520 -15.86 0.12 -28.01
N ILE A 521 -14.83 -0.34 -28.71
CA ILE A 521 -13.82 0.52 -29.35
C ILE A 521 -14.51 1.43 -30.38
N PHE A 522 -15.30 0.85 -31.27
CA PHE A 522 -15.96 1.60 -32.33
C PHE A 522 -17.18 2.41 -31.86
N THR A 523 -17.82 2.04 -30.76
CA THR A 523 -18.89 2.85 -30.13
C THR A 523 -18.30 4.09 -29.46
N ALA A 524 -17.22 3.97 -28.72
CA ALA A 524 -16.53 5.11 -28.07
C ALA A 524 -16.03 6.15 -29.09
N VAL A 525 -15.63 5.71 -30.30
CA VAL A 525 -15.26 6.60 -31.42
C VAL A 525 -16.46 7.40 -31.94
N ARG A 526 -17.68 6.84 -31.85
CA ARG A 526 -18.92 7.51 -32.30
C ARG A 526 -19.47 8.55 -31.31
N GLU A 527 -19.22 8.37 -30.01
CA GLU A 527 -19.80 9.19 -28.93
C GLU A 527 -18.88 10.30 -28.45
N SER A 528 -17.71 10.49 -29.07
CA SER A 528 -16.86 11.64 -28.72
C SER A 528 -17.57 12.95 -29.05
N ASN A 529 -17.76 13.82 -28.06
CA ASN A 529 -18.45 15.12 -28.14
C ASN A 529 -17.76 16.17 -29.04
N ASP A 530 -16.73 15.82 -29.78
CA ASP A 530 -16.08 16.67 -30.75
C ASP A 530 -16.87 16.58 -32.07
N GLU A 531 -17.79 17.54 -32.27
CA GLU A 531 -18.69 17.61 -33.43
C GLU A 531 -17.93 17.57 -34.78
N GLU A 532 -16.69 18.04 -34.80
CA GLU A 532 -15.85 18.03 -36.01
C GLU A 532 -15.25 16.64 -36.28
N VAL A 533 -14.90 15.91 -35.22
CA VAL A 533 -14.42 14.51 -35.30
C VAL A 533 -15.56 13.56 -35.61
N ALA A 534 -16.71 13.74 -34.94
CA ALA A 534 -17.90 12.95 -35.22
C ALA A 534 -18.41 13.17 -36.67
N LYS A 535 -18.35 14.41 -37.20
CA LYS A 535 -18.65 14.71 -38.61
C LYS A 535 -17.63 14.12 -39.58
N ARG A 536 -16.34 14.13 -39.26
CA ARG A 536 -15.31 13.49 -40.09
C ARG A 536 -15.48 11.97 -40.12
N ILE A 537 -15.66 11.34 -38.97
CA ILE A 537 -15.84 9.89 -38.86
C ILE A 537 -17.16 9.44 -39.50
N SER A 538 -18.27 10.14 -39.25
CA SER A 538 -19.56 9.84 -39.88
C SER A 538 -19.54 10.01 -41.41
N LYS A 539 -18.83 11.03 -41.91
CA LYS A 539 -18.70 11.26 -43.37
C LYS A 539 -17.88 10.20 -44.05
N PHE A 540 -16.78 9.70 -43.42
CA PHE A 540 -15.93 8.68 -43.99
C PHE A 540 -16.50 7.26 -43.88
N SER A 541 -17.18 6.93 -42.79
CA SER A 541 -17.75 5.59 -42.58
C SER A 541 -18.98 5.33 -43.44
N PHE A 542 -19.80 6.35 -43.69
CA PHE A 542 -21.05 6.19 -44.47
C PHE A 542 -20.84 6.29 -45.98
N GLU A 543 -20.01 7.20 -46.47
CA GLU A 543 -19.80 7.35 -47.93
C GLU A 543 -19.06 6.16 -48.57
N LYS A 544 -18.18 5.46 -47.85
CA LYS A 544 -17.50 4.27 -48.37
C LYS A 544 -18.33 2.99 -48.25
N ALA A 545 -19.20 2.88 -47.26
CA ALA A 545 -20.11 1.76 -47.14
C ALA A 545 -21.26 1.84 -48.16
N GLU A 546 -21.76 3.05 -48.46
CA GLU A 546 -22.83 3.20 -49.46
C GLU A 546 -22.37 2.97 -50.92
N ASN A 547 -21.10 3.21 -51.25
CA ASN A 547 -20.57 3.01 -52.62
C ASN A 547 -20.20 1.55 -52.95
N ASN A 548 -20.21 0.63 -52.01
CA ASN A 548 -19.90 -0.80 -52.24
C ASN A 548 -21.06 -1.77 -51.98
N ILE A 549 -22.23 -1.29 -51.55
CA ILE A 549 -23.39 -2.16 -51.32
C ILE A 549 -24.63 -1.47 -51.89
N SER A 550 -24.89 -1.77 -53.17
CA SER A 550 -26.22 -1.58 -53.75
C SER A 550 -27.19 -2.62 -53.13
N GLY A 551 -27.78 -2.29 -52.00
CA GLY A 551 -28.74 -3.17 -51.34
C GLY A 551 -29.12 -2.63 -49.95
N LYS A 552 -30.35 -2.19 -49.88
CA LYS A 552 -31.04 -1.70 -48.68
C LYS A 552 -30.84 -2.58 -47.45
N GLN A 553 -30.76 -1.94 -46.28
CA GLN A 553 -30.83 -2.46 -44.92
C GLN A 553 -29.51 -3.03 -44.38
N ASP A 554 -28.95 -2.36 -43.38
CA ASP A 554 -28.46 -3.06 -42.19
C ASP A 554 -27.50 -2.20 -41.32
N GLY A 555 -28.06 -1.28 -40.56
CA GLY A 555 -27.37 -0.74 -39.35
C GLY A 555 -27.24 -1.79 -38.22
N GLY A 556 -27.92 -2.94 -38.36
CA GLY A 556 -27.88 -4.04 -37.40
C GLY A 556 -26.71 -5.03 -37.63
N ARG A 557 -26.32 -5.26 -38.90
CA ARG A 557 -25.29 -6.27 -39.22
C ARG A 557 -23.90 -5.95 -38.76
N LEU A 558 -23.50 -4.66 -38.73
CA LEU A 558 -22.17 -4.29 -38.25
C LEU A 558 -22.00 -4.57 -36.74
N GLN A 559 -23.08 -4.48 -35.96
CA GLN A 559 -23.05 -4.80 -34.53
C GLN A 559 -22.95 -6.31 -34.25
N ASP A 560 -23.59 -7.13 -35.08
CA ASP A 560 -23.55 -8.60 -34.94
C ASP A 560 -22.20 -9.16 -35.45
N ASP A 561 -21.59 -8.52 -36.46
CA ASP A 561 -20.32 -8.91 -37.03
C ASP A 561 -19.10 -8.62 -36.13
N LEU A 562 -19.23 -7.73 -35.15
CA LEU A 562 -18.18 -7.40 -34.17
C LEU A 562 -18.36 -8.14 -32.86
N ALA A 563 -19.46 -8.88 -32.68
CA ALA A 563 -19.73 -9.65 -31.49
C ALA A 563 -18.73 -10.80 -31.32
N GLY A 564 -18.03 -10.84 -30.19
CA GLY A 564 -17.06 -11.90 -29.89
C GLY A 564 -15.64 -11.65 -30.38
N ILE A 565 -15.34 -10.53 -31.06
CA ILE A 565 -13.97 -10.14 -31.43
C ILE A 565 -13.45 -9.09 -30.44
N ASN A 566 -12.32 -9.37 -29.80
CA ASN A 566 -11.69 -8.50 -28.82
C ASN A 566 -10.27 -8.12 -29.24
N CYS A 567 -9.79 -6.97 -28.80
CA CYS A 567 -8.36 -6.64 -28.75
C CYS A 567 -7.79 -6.92 -27.37
N ASP A 568 -6.54 -7.36 -27.30
CA ASP A 568 -5.92 -7.72 -26.03
C ASP A 568 -5.67 -6.50 -25.16
N PHE A 569 -5.19 -5.41 -25.77
CA PHE A 569 -4.94 -4.15 -25.07
C PHE A 569 -5.35 -2.96 -25.93
N VAL A 570 -5.88 -1.92 -25.29
CA VAL A 570 -6.26 -0.66 -25.95
C VAL A 570 -5.81 0.51 -25.08
N LEU A 571 -5.00 1.40 -25.65
CA LEU A 571 -4.65 2.67 -25.02
C LEU A 571 -5.65 3.75 -25.44
N ARG A 572 -6.12 4.51 -24.46
CA ARG A 572 -7.07 5.62 -24.65
C ARG A 572 -6.54 6.87 -23.97
N ASP A 573 -6.81 8.02 -24.56
CA ASP A 573 -6.64 9.32 -23.89
C ASP A 573 -7.63 9.44 -22.73
N ILE A 574 -7.14 9.82 -21.54
CA ILE A 574 -7.95 9.84 -20.32
C ILE A 574 -9.00 10.96 -20.30
N ASN A 575 -8.76 12.04 -21.02
CA ASN A 575 -9.63 13.21 -21.04
C ASN A 575 -10.70 13.11 -22.14
N THR A 576 -10.33 12.57 -23.30
CA THR A 576 -11.21 12.48 -24.46
C THR A 576 -11.78 11.09 -24.71
N PHE A 577 -11.29 10.08 -24.01
CA PHE A 577 -11.59 8.65 -24.21
C PHE A 577 -11.32 8.12 -25.62
N ARG A 578 -10.59 8.87 -26.45
CA ARG A 578 -10.22 8.46 -27.80
C ARG A 578 -9.26 7.28 -27.74
N VAL A 579 -9.47 6.30 -28.61
CA VAL A 579 -8.52 5.20 -28.81
C VAL A 579 -7.27 5.77 -29.50
N ILE A 580 -6.12 5.59 -28.85
CA ILE A 580 -4.82 6.00 -29.37
C ILE A 580 -4.25 4.86 -30.22
N ILE A 581 -4.24 3.65 -29.66
CA ILE A 581 -3.71 2.45 -30.29
C ILE A 581 -4.37 1.20 -29.73
N ALA A 582 -4.56 0.20 -30.56
CA ALA A 582 -4.97 -1.15 -30.17
C ALA A 582 -3.82 -2.14 -30.43
N ILE A 583 -3.59 -3.05 -29.49
CA ILE A 583 -2.47 -3.97 -29.48
C ILE A 583 -2.98 -5.39 -29.27
N ASP A 584 -2.58 -6.31 -30.14
CA ASP A 584 -2.79 -7.75 -29.98
C ASP A 584 -1.45 -8.47 -29.78
N VAL A 585 -1.40 -9.35 -28.77
CA VAL A 585 -0.22 -10.18 -28.47
C VAL A 585 -0.35 -11.50 -29.23
N GLN A 586 0.63 -11.81 -30.09
CA GLN A 586 0.65 -13.05 -30.87
C GLN A 586 1.14 -14.22 -30.01
N ASP A 587 0.31 -15.26 -29.86
CA ASP A 587 0.74 -16.55 -29.32
C ASP A 587 1.39 -17.39 -30.45
N GLU A 588 2.63 -17.81 -30.25
CA GLU A 588 3.38 -18.62 -31.25
C GLU A 588 2.73 -19.98 -31.52
N LYS A 589 1.89 -20.48 -30.62
CA LYS A 589 1.26 -21.81 -30.74
C LYS A 589 -0.04 -21.81 -31.55
N ASN A 590 -0.69 -20.69 -31.74
CA ASN A 590 -2.05 -20.61 -32.29
C ASN A 590 -2.15 -20.10 -33.75
N THR A 591 -1.05 -19.83 -34.43
CA THR A 591 -1.04 -19.25 -35.81
C THR A 591 -1.43 -20.20 -36.95
N THR A 592 -1.89 -21.40 -36.65
CA THR A 592 -2.12 -22.46 -37.66
C THR A 592 -3.57 -22.62 -38.13
N GLU A 593 -4.57 -22.08 -37.40
CA GLU A 593 -5.96 -22.27 -37.79
C GLU A 593 -6.47 -21.23 -38.81
N PRO A 594 -7.15 -21.66 -39.90
CA PRO A 594 -7.59 -20.76 -40.99
C PRO A 594 -8.60 -19.70 -40.52
N GLU A 595 -9.48 -20.03 -39.56
CA GLU A 595 -10.50 -19.12 -39.02
C GLU A 595 -9.89 -17.97 -38.23
N GLN A 596 -8.86 -18.22 -37.43
CA GLN A 596 -8.16 -17.18 -36.70
C GLN A 596 -7.44 -16.20 -37.62
N ARG A 597 -6.79 -16.69 -38.70
CA ARG A 597 -6.16 -15.83 -39.71
C ARG A 597 -7.18 -14.91 -40.38
N GLN A 598 -8.38 -15.40 -40.63
CA GLN A 598 -9.45 -14.60 -41.21
C GLN A 598 -9.98 -13.54 -40.27
N GLN A 599 -10.15 -13.86 -38.99
CA GLN A 599 -10.54 -12.89 -37.93
C GLN A 599 -9.47 -11.82 -37.74
N GLU A 600 -8.21 -12.20 -37.74
CA GLU A 600 -7.08 -11.28 -37.59
C GLU A 600 -6.96 -10.32 -38.77
N ALA A 601 -7.06 -10.82 -40.01
CA ALA A 601 -7.07 -9.98 -41.22
C ALA A 601 -8.24 -9.00 -41.23
N ARG A 602 -9.39 -9.41 -40.67
CA ARG A 602 -10.58 -8.56 -40.54
C ARG A 602 -10.38 -7.46 -39.50
N LYS A 603 -9.76 -7.76 -38.34
CA LYS A 603 -9.38 -6.75 -37.34
C LYS A 603 -8.48 -5.68 -37.99
N GLU A 604 -7.42 -6.09 -38.62
CA GLU A 604 -6.45 -5.19 -39.26
C GLU A 604 -7.10 -4.29 -40.31
N SER A 605 -8.02 -4.83 -41.12
CA SER A 605 -8.78 -4.04 -42.10
C SER A 605 -9.67 -2.99 -41.40
N LEU A 606 -10.40 -3.37 -40.35
CA LEU A 606 -11.29 -2.48 -39.61
C LEU A 606 -10.52 -1.31 -38.96
N PHE A 607 -9.38 -1.56 -38.33
CA PHE A 607 -8.58 -0.50 -37.73
C PHE A 607 -7.98 0.44 -38.79
N ARG A 608 -7.50 -0.12 -39.91
CA ARG A 608 -6.98 0.67 -41.02
C ARG A 608 -8.05 1.54 -41.68
N GLU A 609 -9.26 1.00 -41.88
CA GLU A 609 -10.39 1.71 -42.45
C GLU A 609 -10.89 2.87 -41.57
N ASN A 610 -10.71 2.76 -40.26
CA ASN A 610 -11.10 3.78 -39.31
C ASN A 610 -9.94 4.68 -38.84
N HIS A 611 -8.79 4.62 -39.53
CA HIS A 611 -7.60 5.44 -39.22
C HIS A 611 -7.13 5.33 -37.76
N LEU A 612 -7.29 4.14 -37.16
CA LEU A 612 -6.81 3.82 -35.83
C LEU A 612 -5.51 3.01 -35.92
N ASP A 613 -4.56 3.34 -35.07
CA ASP A 613 -3.32 2.57 -35.00
C ASP A 613 -3.61 1.19 -34.37
N TYR A 614 -3.20 0.13 -35.07
CA TYR A 614 -3.33 -1.24 -34.62
C TYR A 614 -2.00 -1.97 -34.83
N ILE A 615 -1.53 -2.64 -33.82
CA ILE A 615 -0.23 -3.31 -33.81
C ILE A 615 -0.38 -4.73 -33.29
N ARG A 616 0.37 -5.63 -33.92
CA ARG A 616 0.60 -6.97 -33.42
C ARG A 616 2.03 -7.09 -32.93
N VAL A 617 2.19 -7.63 -31.74
CA VAL A 617 3.50 -7.81 -31.11
C VAL A 617 3.69 -9.24 -30.67
N LYS A 618 4.89 -9.76 -30.84
CA LYS A 618 5.33 -10.99 -30.20
C LYS A 618 6.07 -10.61 -28.93
N PRO A 619 5.85 -11.33 -27.81
CA PRO A 619 6.50 -11.00 -26.54
C PRO A 619 8.02 -10.91 -26.63
N ARG A 620 8.66 -11.71 -27.49
CA ARG A 620 10.11 -11.69 -27.73
C ARG A 620 10.63 -10.49 -28.52
N ASP A 621 9.74 -9.81 -29.24
CA ASP A 621 10.10 -8.65 -30.08
C ASP A 621 9.85 -7.32 -29.33
N PHE A 622 9.43 -7.42 -28.05
CA PHE A 622 9.16 -6.26 -27.22
C PHE A 622 10.46 -5.76 -26.56
N ASP A 623 10.95 -4.64 -27.07
CA ASP A 623 12.10 -3.89 -26.54
C ASP A 623 11.83 -2.38 -26.57
N ASP A 624 12.75 -1.59 -26.03
CA ASP A 624 12.62 -0.13 -25.93
C ASP A 624 12.49 0.53 -27.33
N GLU A 625 13.18 0.00 -28.34
CA GLU A 625 13.13 0.53 -29.70
C GLU A 625 11.76 0.29 -30.34
N TRP A 626 11.16 -0.87 -30.12
CA TRP A 626 9.80 -1.17 -30.56
C TRP A 626 8.77 -0.24 -29.92
N TRP A 627 8.90 0.01 -28.59
CA TRP A 627 8.01 0.90 -27.85
C TRP A 627 8.05 2.32 -28.42
N ASP A 628 9.25 2.89 -28.59
CA ASP A 628 9.43 4.22 -29.13
C ASP A 628 8.87 4.37 -30.56
N ILE A 629 9.10 3.40 -31.41
CA ILE A 629 8.64 3.44 -32.82
C ILE A 629 7.12 3.26 -32.90
N ALA A 630 6.57 2.28 -32.22
CA ALA A 630 5.18 1.89 -32.39
C ALA A 630 4.22 2.70 -31.54
N VAL A 631 4.45 2.74 -30.22
CA VAL A 631 3.49 3.30 -29.27
C VAL A 631 3.69 4.80 -29.06
N VAL A 632 4.92 5.25 -28.84
CA VAL A 632 5.19 6.69 -28.63
C VAL A 632 4.84 7.50 -29.88
N ASN A 633 5.11 6.98 -31.07
CA ASN A 633 4.70 7.65 -32.30
C ASN A 633 3.19 7.66 -32.52
N ALA A 634 2.45 6.62 -32.08
CA ALA A 634 0.99 6.61 -32.12
C ALA A 634 0.41 7.69 -31.18
N ILE A 635 0.94 7.79 -29.96
CA ILE A 635 0.54 8.82 -29.00
C ILE A 635 0.84 10.23 -29.53
N LYS A 636 2.03 10.44 -30.11
CA LYS A 636 2.38 11.74 -30.73
C LYS A 636 1.43 12.11 -31.87
N ARG A 637 1.04 11.14 -32.71
CA ARG A 637 0.07 11.38 -33.81
C ARG A 637 -1.33 11.68 -33.28
N SER A 638 -1.75 11.09 -32.17
CA SER A 638 -3.07 11.35 -31.60
C SER A 638 -3.22 12.75 -31.00
N LYS A 639 -2.09 13.39 -30.64
CA LYS A 639 -2.05 14.75 -30.10
C LYS A 639 -1.85 15.83 -31.16
N ALA A 640 -1.45 15.48 -32.37
CA ALA A 640 -1.34 16.38 -33.53
C ALA A 640 -2.65 16.44 -34.34
#